data_9320c20ac75fb7d6a5dffd47dc9a2034
#
_entry.id   9320c20ac75fb7d6a5dffd47dc9a2034
#
_cell.length_a   1.000
_cell.length_b   1.000
_cell.length_c   1.000
_cell.angle_alpha   90.00
_cell.angle_beta   90.00
_cell.angle_gamma   90.00
#
_symmetry.space_group_name_H-M   'P 1'
#
loop_
_entity.id
_entity.type
_entity.pdbx_description
1 polymer ?
#
loop_
_entity_poly.entity_id
_entity_poly.type
_entity_poly.pdbx_seq_one_letter_code
_entity_poly.pdbx_strand_id
1 'polypeptide(L)'
;MNKMQTIHPWLVWRRKILMTMKLGVCFLLCTVFQVSARVTAQNERMNFKMHDASLKTILWALEKKSEMVFFYSVKDIEQVTGIDVVAENKTLDEILSEVLKNTGITYEVTHNTVVLRKGKVNAALPQSKTSEVTGKVTDRSGSPLPGVTILIKGTSLGTVTDTEGIFKIALPQKKDVVLVFSFIGMKTQEIVLKDDKPLKVVMQEDAKEIDEVVVTGIFNRKKDSFTGASATFDGEQLRSVGTQNVIASLKTLDPSFNVLENNEFGSDPNKLPDIEIRGKSSLISTRDELSEDPNQPLFILDGFESSLEAIYNLDMSRVASITILKDAASTAIYGSKASNGVVVVETIRPKSGKLNLAYNGNANVSWADLSSYNLMDASEKLRFENLVGRYDASNDVVKDVELKKSYYDKLADIARGVNTYWLSEPLRVGLNHRHSLYVDGGEGAFMFGIGLAYNGITGVMKESKRDNISGNIDLTYRLKKFQFMNKFDMNNTDSKDPIVAFSQYADANPYYTKYNENGEVERWLEYTDYIKAANPLYNAKQNSYNKGNNLSWSDKFIVEYTPVPTLKLRARFGFTHQSTQAEAFYSPLDTRFAETDFSERGSYGNTETQSNKYEGEFTLTYAKVLKEVHQFNIVLGGYLSALEAKSQGYSAIGFPVGDFTLPSFANSYPDGGSPAYNRKYDTFGERVCDWKLCL
;
A
#
# COMPACT_ATOMS: atom_id res chain seq x y z
N MET A 1 11.38 53.95 -21.69
CA MET A 1 10.16 53.09 -21.68
C MET A 1 10.52 51.78 -21.03
N ASN A 2 10.12 51.62 -19.76
CA ASN A 2 10.50 50.51 -18.89
C ASN A 2 9.71 49.26 -19.26
N LYS A 3 10.41 48.15 -19.56
CA LYS A 3 9.82 46.80 -19.62
C LYS A 3 9.60 46.30 -18.20
N MET A 4 8.37 46.36 -17.72
CA MET A 4 7.93 45.56 -16.58
C MET A 4 7.86 44.07 -17.01
N GLN A 5 8.81 43.27 -16.54
CA GLN A 5 8.71 41.83 -16.61
C GLN A 5 7.67 41.38 -15.56
N THR A 6 6.50 41.00 -16.00
CA THR A 6 5.49 40.33 -15.16
C THR A 6 5.98 38.92 -14.85
N ILE A 7 6.48 38.71 -13.64
CA ILE A 7 6.82 37.39 -13.11
C ILE A 7 5.50 36.63 -12.94
N HIS A 8 5.33 35.57 -13.70
CA HIS A 8 4.13 34.72 -13.66
C HIS A 8 3.83 34.24 -12.23
N PRO A 9 2.61 34.37 -11.71
CA PRO A 9 2.22 33.96 -10.34
C PRO A 9 2.56 32.53 -10.04
N TRP A 10 2.54 31.63 -11.06
CA TRP A 10 2.87 30.21 -10.97
C TRP A 10 4.34 29.95 -10.58
N LEU A 11 5.30 30.77 -11.03
CA LEU A 11 6.72 30.61 -10.63
C LEU A 11 6.95 31.00 -9.16
N VAL A 12 6.19 31.94 -8.63
CA VAL A 12 6.26 32.34 -7.21
C VAL A 12 5.64 31.25 -6.33
N TRP A 13 4.56 30.62 -6.79
CA TRP A 13 3.88 29.56 -6.06
C TRP A 13 4.73 28.27 -6.03
N ARG A 14 5.34 27.89 -7.15
CA ARG A 14 6.28 26.77 -7.26
C ARG A 14 7.51 26.96 -6.36
N ARG A 15 8.04 28.18 -6.26
CA ARG A 15 9.12 28.51 -5.31
C ARG A 15 8.68 28.38 -3.85
N LYS A 16 7.47 28.79 -3.52
CA LYS A 16 6.93 28.67 -2.15
C LYS A 16 6.72 27.21 -1.77
N ILE A 17 6.16 26.37 -2.64
CA ILE A 17 6.00 24.92 -2.38
C ILE A 17 7.36 24.22 -2.27
N LEU A 18 8.30 24.51 -3.17
CA LEU A 18 9.66 23.94 -3.06
C LEU A 18 10.38 24.42 -1.79
N MET A 19 10.11 25.62 -1.33
CA MET A 19 10.70 26.18 -0.12
C MET A 19 10.06 25.57 1.14
N THR A 20 8.74 25.34 1.17
CA THR A 20 8.06 24.64 2.25
C THR A 20 8.42 23.16 2.29
N MET A 21 8.57 22.48 1.14
CA MET A 21 9.09 21.13 1.07
C MET A 21 10.54 21.05 1.55
N LYS A 22 11.41 21.97 1.16
CA LYS A 22 12.80 22.04 1.67
C LYS A 22 12.84 22.29 3.17
N LEU A 23 11.98 23.19 3.68
CA LEU A 23 11.86 23.42 5.14
C LEU A 23 11.33 22.18 5.86
N GLY A 24 10.33 21.49 5.31
CA GLY A 24 9.79 20.25 5.84
C GLY A 24 10.83 19.13 5.89
N VAL A 25 11.58 18.93 4.80
CA VAL A 25 12.68 17.95 4.73
C VAL A 25 13.83 18.35 5.66
N CYS A 26 14.17 19.64 5.76
CA CYS A 26 15.18 20.13 6.69
C CYS A 26 14.75 19.94 8.14
N PHE A 27 13.48 20.19 8.47
CA PHE A 27 12.92 19.95 9.80
C PHE A 27 12.89 18.46 10.15
N LEU A 28 12.53 17.60 9.17
CA LEU A 28 12.55 16.15 9.30
C LEU A 28 13.98 15.60 9.45
N LEU A 29 14.94 16.12 8.69
CA LEU A 29 16.34 15.81 8.84
C LEU A 29 16.90 16.31 10.18
N CYS A 30 16.51 17.50 10.65
CA CYS A 30 16.90 18.01 11.97
C CYS A 30 16.33 17.17 13.12
N THR A 31 15.08 16.65 12.99
CA THR A 31 14.49 15.75 13.99
C THR A 31 15.17 14.39 13.98
N VAL A 32 15.54 13.85 12.81
CA VAL A 32 16.28 12.59 12.68
C VAL A 32 17.70 12.74 13.24
N PHE A 33 18.39 13.86 13.01
CA PHE A 33 19.72 14.13 13.59
C PHE A 33 19.68 14.35 15.11
N GLN A 34 18.59 14.86 15.66
CA GLN A 34 18.44 14.99 17.14
C GLN A 34 18.20 13.65 17.83
N VAL A 35 17.61 12.66 17.14
CA VAL A 35 17.40 11.30 17.69
C VAL A 35 18.70 10.47 17.70
N SER A 36 19.67 10.79 16.86
CA SER A 36 20.95 10.05 16.79
C SER A 36 21.97 10.42 17.90
N ALA A 37 21.66 11.37 18.79
CA ALA A 37 22.58 11.89 19.78
C ALA A 37 22.43 11.29 21.20
N ARG A 38 21.73 10.17 21.38
CA ARG A 38 21.46 9.60 22.72
C ARG A 38 21.94 8.16 22.96
N VAL A 39 23.02 7.74 22.33
CA VAL A 39 23.59 6.39 22.59
C VAL A 39 25.04 6.51 23.18
N THR A 40 25.30 7.45 24.08
CA THR A 40 26.66 7.54 24.69
C THR A 40 26.67 8.00 26.15
N ALA A 41 25.63 7.74 26.95
CA ALA A 41 25.62 8.11 28.36
C ALA A 41 26.55 7.21 29.23
N GLN A 42 26.99 6.05 28.74
CA GLN A 42 27.88 5.14 29.49
C GLN A 42 29.34 5.56 29.49
N ASN A 43 29.79 6.43 28.58
CA ASN A 43 31.21 6.83 28.47
C ASN A 43 31.43 8.32 28.73
N GLU A 44 30.42 9.04 29.24
CA GLU A 44 30.60 10.45 29.56
C GLU A 44 31.50 10.61 30.81
N ARG A 45 32.61 11.31 30.67
CA ARG A 45 33.54 11.58 31.77
C ARG A 45 33.08 12.81 32.53
N MET A 46 32.98 12.67 33.86
CA MET A 46 32.48 13.73 34.73
C MET A 46 33.43 14.03 35.90
N ASN A 47 33.38 15.25 36.39
CA ASN A 47 34.04 15.65 37.63
C ASN A 47 33.01 15.58 38.77
N PHE A 48 33.32 14.78 39.80
CA PHE A 48 32.46 14.57 40.95
C PHE A 48 33.25 14.65 42.25
N LYS A 49 32.79 15.50 43.18
CA LYS A 49 33.49 15.69 44.46
C LYS A 49 32.50 15.83 45.61
N MET A 50 32.62 14.97 46.60
CA MET A 50 31.83 15.04 47.85
C MET A 50 32.69 14.55 49.01
N HIS A 51 32.54 15.19 50.17
CA HIS A 51 33.23 14.85 51.41
C HIS A 51 32.22 14.49 52.48
N ASP A 52 32.54 13.48 53.30
CA ASP A 52 31.74 13.02 54.45
C ASP A 52 30.24 12.82 54.12
N ALA A 53 29.96 12.24 52.96
CA ALA A 53 28.60 12.08 52.47
C ALA A 53 28.03 10.67 52.66
N SER A 54 26.71 10.57 52.84
CA SER A 54 26.05 9.27 52.84
C SER A 54 25.96 8.70 51.43
N LEU A 55 25.98 7.36 51.27
CA LEU A 55 25.81 6.71 49.96
C LEU A 55 24.55 7.16 49.25
N LYS A 56 23.43 7.35 49.97
CA LYS A 56 22.18 7.87 49.44
C LYS A 56 22.35 9.26 48.82
N THR A 57 23.08 10.15 49.44
CA THR A 57 23.34 11.52 48.96
C THR A 57 24.22 11.50 47.70
N ILE A 58 25.22 10.61 47.67
CA ILE A 58 26.12 10.43 46.54
C ILE A 58 25.33 9.88 45.31
N LEU A 59 24.52 8.84 45.51
CA LEU A 59 23.72 8.26 44.43
C LEU A 59 22.69 9.27 43.86
N TRP A 60 22.04 10.06 44.71
CA TRP A 60 21.12 11.11 44.28
C TRP A 60 21.83 12.21 43.47
N ALA A 61 23.04 12.58 43.86
CA ALA A 61 23.86 13.57 43.16
C ALA A 61 24.37 13.03 41.79
N LEU A 62 24.70 11.74 41.72
CA LEU A 62 25.05 11.06 40.48
C LEU A 62 23.86 10.91 39.55
N GLU A 63 22.68 10.59 40.05
CA GLU A 63 21.44 10.53 39.31
C GLU A 63 21.11 11.86 38.61
N LYS A 64 21.29 12.97 39.33
CA LYS A 64 21.11 14.33 38.80
C LYS A 64 22.09 14.70 37.70
N LYS A 65 23.29 14.13 37.73
CA LYS A 65 24.42 14.55 36.88
C LYS A 65 24.65 13.62 35.69
N SER A 66 24.20 12.36 35.77
CA SER A 66 24.43 11.33 34.76
C SER A 66 23.19 10.94 33.93
N GLU A 67 22.03 11.51 34.16
CA GLU A 67 20.72 11.11 33.55
C GLU A 67 20.41 9.59 33.74
N MET A 68 21.12 8.88 34.60
CA MET A 68 20.91 7.48 34.92
C MET A 68 19.96 7.33 36.10
N VAL A 69 19.10 6.30 36.09
CA VAL A 69 18.17 5.99 37.17
C VAL A 69 18.78 4.94 38.10
N PHE A 70 18.80 5.21 39.41
CA PHE A 70 19.37 4.28 40.37
C PHE A 70 18.30 3.54 41.15
N PHE A 71 18.31 2.20 41.07
CA PHE A 71 17.42 1.33 41.83
C PHE A 71 18.21 0.68 43.00
N TYR A 72 17.77 0.92 44.22
CA TYR A 72 18.36 0.37 45.43
C TYR A 72 17.34 0.16 46.53
N SER A 73 17.61 -0.79 47.45
CA SER A 73 16.84 -0.95 48.68
C SER A 73 17.33 0.10 49.70
N VAL A 74 16.43 0.93 50.18
CA VAL A 74 16.73 1.99 51.17
C VAL A 74 17.41 1.41 52.41
N LYS A 75 16.98 0.23 52.88
CA LYS A 75 17.55 -0.47 54.03
C LYS A 75 19.02 -0.88 53.87
N ASP A 76 19.43 -1.11 52.64
CA ASP A 76 20.77 -1.61 52.32
C ASP A 76 21.81 -0.47 52.23
N ILE A 77 21.38 0.77 51.98
CA ILE A 77 22.23 1.94 51.77
C ILE A 77 22.20 2.95 52.94
N GLU A 78 21.16 2.93 53.79
CA GLU A 78 21.02 3.89 54.90
C GLU A 78 22.17 3.85 55.95
N GLN A 79 22.81 2.70 56.11
CA GLN A 79 23.90 2.52 57.09
C GLN A 79 25.27 2.91 56.55
N VAL A 80 25.39 3.27 55.25
CA VAL A 80 26.67 3.59 54.63
C VAL A 80 26.86 5.11 54.59
N THR A 81 27.64 5.64 55.50
CA THR A 81 27.95 7.07 55.70
C THR A 81 29.45 7.30 55.78
N GLY A 82 29.89 8.55 55.66
CA GLY A 82 31.27 8.93 55.78
C GLY A 82 32.12 8.60 54.53
N ILE A 83 31.54 8.72 53.32
CA ILE A 83 32.25 8.44 52.08
C ILE A 83 32.86 9.74 51.52
N ASP A 84 34.15 9.72 51.26
CA ASP A 84 34.86 10.76 50.52
C ASP A 84 35.11 10.32 49.10
N VAL A 85 34.66 11.13 48.12
CA VAL A 85 34.82 10.87 46.68
C VAL A 85 35.39 12.11 46.00
N VAL A 86 36.52 11.92 45.32
CA VAL A 86 37.12 12.94 44.45
C VAL A 86 37.39 12.28 43.09
N ALA A 87 36.56 12.53 42.15
CA ALA A 87 36.67 12.00 40.78
C ALA A 87 36.86 13.16 39.80
N GLU A 88 37.99 13.22 39.15
CA GLU A 88 38.26 14.18 38.07
C GLU A 88 38.37 13.42 36.76
N ASN A 89 37.52 13.81 35.78
CA ASN A 89 37.50 13.23 34.44
C ASN A 89 37.34 11.68 34.44
N LYS A 90 36.44 11.16 35.32
CA LYS A 90 36.17 9.71 35.45
C LYS A 90 34.78 9.37 34.86
N THR A 91 34.61 8.14 34.37
CA THR A 91 33.33 7.60 33.93
C THR A 91 32.44 7.25 35.13
N LEU A 92 31.10 7.13 34.90
CA LEU A 92 30.17 6.73 35.96
C LEU A 92 30.55 5.38 36.59
N ASP A 93 31.01 4.44 35.81
CA ASP A 93 31.44 3.10 36.25
C ASP A 93 32.68 3.16 37.16
N GLU A 94 33.65 3.99 36.79
CA GLU A 94 34.84 4.24 37.62
C GLU A 94 34.50 4.90 38.97
N ILE A 95 33.53 5.85 38.97
CA ILE A 95 33.08 6.53 40.19
C ILE A 95 32.29 5.57 41.08
N LEU A 96 31.37 4.77 40.53
CA LEU A 96 30.60 3.78 41.28
C LEU A 96 31.49 2.69 41.87
N SER A 97 32.48 2.24 41.12
CA SER A 97 33.48 1.26 41.61
C SER A 97 34.25 1.77 42.80
N GLU A 98 34.59 3.07 42.83
CA GLU A 98 35.32 3.71 43.92
C GLU A 98 34.41 3.95 45.14
N VAL A 99 33.21 4.45 44.93
CA VAL A 99 32.21 4.74 45.99
C VAL A 99 31.74 3.47 46.68
N LEU A 100 31.57 2.39 45.96
CA LEU A 100 31.07 1.11 46.48
C LEU A 100 32.17 0.18 46.99
N LYS A 101 33.45 0.55 46.80
CA LYS A 101 34.57 -0.20 47.29
C LYS A 101 34.51 -0.28 48.82
N ASN A 102 34.48 -1.45 49.41
CA ASN A 102 34.33 -1.73 50.83
C ASN A 102 32.97 -1.54 51.47
N THR A 103 31.91 -1.24 50.69
CA THR A 103 30.54 -1.12 51.23
C THR A 103 29.75 -2.44 51.23
N GLY A 104 30.27 -3.49 50.58
CA GLY A 104 29.59 -4.76 50.43
C GLY A 104 28.38 -4.69 49.47
N ILE A 105 28.25 -3.60 48.72
CA ILE A 105 27.19 -3.40 47.71
C ILE A 105 27.81 -3.59 46.33
N THR A 106 27.16 -4.38 45.52
CA THR A 106 27.46 -4.60 44.10
C THR A 106 26.46 -3.89 43.23
N TYR A 107 26.85 -3.49 42.03
CA TYR A 107 25.94 -2.83 41.07
C TYR A 107 26.00 -3.50 39.72
N GLU A 108 24.91 -3.36 38.98
CA GLU A 108 24.74 -3.84 37.59
C GLU A 108 24.13 -2.70 36.78
N VAL A 109 24.78 -2.39 35.64
CA VAL A 109 24.29 -1.33 34.73
C VAL A 109 23.58 -1.96 33.55
N THR A 110 22.32 -1.66 33.38
CA THR A 110 21.50 -2.13 32.24
C THR A 110 20.83 -0.95 31.55
N HIS A 111 21.26 -0.62 30.33
CA HIS A 111 20.82 0.56 29.56
C HIS A 111 21.00 1.87 30.35
N ASN A 112 19.92 2.50 30.79
CA ASN A 112 19.91 3.77 31.51
C ASN A 112 19.64 3.58 33.03
N THR A 113 19.84 2.37 33.55
CA THR A 113 19.48 2.01 34.93
C THR A 113 20.66 1.31 35.64
N VAL A 114 20.98 1.77 36.84
CA VAL A 114 21.97 1.15 37.75
C VAL A 114 21.22 0.50 38.91
N VAL A 115 21.35 -0.82 39.04
CA VAL A 115 20.72 -1.60 40.11
C VAL A 115 21.76 -1.96 41.14
N LEU A 116 21.61 -1.49 42.40
CA LEU A 116 22.48 -1.82 43.51
C LEU A 116 21.89 -2.93 44.37
N ARG A 117 22.72 -3.91 44.72
CA ARG A 117 22.35 -5.05 45.57
C ARG A 117 23.45 -5.29 46.64
N LYS A 118 23.02 -5.69 47.83
CA LYS A 118 23.97 -6.07 48.87
C LYS A 118 24.67 -7.37 48.46
N GLY A 119 25.98 -7.30 48.18
CA GLY A 119 26.83 -8.43 47.88
C GLY A 119 26.97 -9.30 49.14
N LYS A 120 26.70 -10.60 49.02
CA LYS A 120 27.10 -11.53 50.09
C LYS A 120 28.59 -11.65 50.10
N VAL A 121 29.23 -11.24 51.19
CA VAL A 121 30.62 -11.53 51.48
C VAL A 121 30.78 -13.08 51.47
N ASN A 122 31.67 -13.60 50.63
CA ASN A 122 32.01 -14.98 50.59
C ASN A 122 32.68 -15.40 51.92
N ALA A 123 31.87 -15.84 52.90
CA ALA A 123 32.32 -16.74 53.95
C ALA A 123 32.11 -18.15 53.42
N ALA A 124 33.22 -18.86 53.30
CA ALA A 124 33.20 -20.30 52.93
C ALA A 124 32.33 -21.06 53.92
N LEU A 125 31.19 -21.53 53.48
CA LEU A 125 30.34 -22.50 54.16
C LEU A 125 30.31 -23.80 53.36
N PRO A 126 30.11 -24.95 54.00
CA PRO A 126 30.42 -26.26 53.44
C PRO A 126 29.48 -26.58 52.23
N GLN A 127 30.10 -27.17 51.23
CA GLN A 127 29.41 -27.70 50.04
C GLN A 127 28.21 -28.60 50.40
N SER A 128 27.02 -28.02 50.37
CA SER A 128 25.82 -28.83 50.15
C SER A 128 25.79 -29.22 48.66
N LYS A 129 25.73 -30.50 48.33
CA LYS A 129 25.58 -31.00 46.97
C LYS A 129 24.30 -30.45 46.37
N THR A 130 24.42 -29.30 45.63
CA THR A 130 23.38 -28.87 44.72
C THR A 130 23.37 -29.80 43.51
N SER A 131 22.31 -30.53 43.26
CA SER A 131 22.14 -31.29 42.03
C SER A 131 21.91 -30.30 40.89
N GLU A 132 22.75 -30.38 39.86
CA GLU A 132 22.65 -29.57 38.65
C GLU A 132 21.99 -30.44 37.56
N VAL A 133 20.89 -29.94 36.95
CA VAL A 133 20.22 -30.59 35.81
C VAL A 133 20.63 -29.87 34.56
N THR A 134 21.04 -30.64 33.56
CA THR A 134 21.39 -30.17 32.22
C THR A 134 20.35 -30.74 31.21
N GLY A 135 20.15 -30.10 30.11
CA GLY A 135 19.31 -30.61 29.03
C GLY A 135 19.46 -29.86 27.72
N LYS A 136 18.81 -30.38 26.68
CA LYS A 136 18.77 -29.78 25.37
C LYS A 136 17.32 -29.57 24.95
N VAL A 137 17.02 -28.36 24.46
CA VAL A 137 15.71 -27.99 23.93
C VAL A 137 15.78 -27.86 22.42
N THR A 138 14.87 -28.53 21.72
CA THR A 138 14.77 -28.52 20.25
C THR A 138 13.32 -28.28 19.83
N ASP A 139 13.12 -27.90 18.58
CA ASP A 139 11.83 -27.94 17.91
C ASP A 139 11.47 -29.37 17.41
N ARG A 140 10.32 -29.51 16.74
CA ARG A 140 9.89 -30.81 16.15
C ARG A 140 10.79 -31.31 15.03
N SER A 141 11.54 -30.42 14.36
CA SER A 141 12.50 -30.79 13.30
C SER A 141 13.83 -31.26 13.85
N GLY A 142 14.04 -31.13 15.18
CA GLY A 142 15.29 -31.44 15.86
C GLY A 142 16.29 -30.27 15.88
N SER A 143 15.91 -29.09 15.38
CA SER A 143 16.75 -27.90 15.41
C SER A 143 16.84 -27.31 16.82
N PRO A 144 18.04 -26.90 17.30
CA PRO A 144 18.19 -26.34 18.64
C PRO A 144 17.43 -25.02 18.79
N LEU A 145 16.81 -24.80 19.95
CA LEU A 145 16.09 -23.57 20.28
C LEU A 145 16.90 -22.74 21.30
N PRO A 146 17.61 -21.68 20.85
CA PRO A 146 18.31 -20.76 21.75
C PRO A 146 17.33 -19.76 22.37
N GLY A 147 17.58 -19.33 23.61
CA GLY A 147 16.79 -18.32 24.30
C GLY A 147 15.49 -18.83 24.94
N VAL A 148 15.27 -20.15 25.02
CA VAL A 148 14.15 -20.72 25.77
C VAL A 148 14.34 -20.44 27.25
N THR A 149 13.36 -19.82 27.89
CA THR A 149 13.36 -19.54 29.33
C THR A 149 12.91 -20.78 30.10
N ILE A 150 13.70 -21.22 31.06
CA ILE A 150 13.44 -22.35 31.96
C ILE A 150 13.31 -21.80 33.39
N LEU A 151 12.14 -21.95 34.01
CA LEU A 151 11.87 -21.51 35.38
C LEU A 151 11.49 -22.71 36.27
N ILE A 152 11.90 -22.67 37.52
CA ILE A 152 11.41 -23.61 38.55
C ILE A 152 10.03 -23.10 39.01
N LYS A 153 8.96 -23.87 38.80
CA LYS A 153 7.59 -23.49 39.12
C LYS A 153 7.44 -23.01 40.57
N GLY A 154 6.88 -21.84 40.75
CA GLY A 154 6.67 -21.21 42.07
C GLY A 154 7.91 -20.52 42.66
N THR A 155 8.98 -20.36 41.88
CA THR A 155 10.19 -19.63 42.28
C THR A 155 10.59 -18.60 41.24
N SER A 156 11.51 -17.70 41.58
CA SER A 156 12.19 -16.78 40.61
C SER A 156 13.48 -17.35 40.06
N LEU A 157 13.79 -18.62 40.33
CA LEU A 157 15.03 -19.28 39.87
C LEU A 157 14.83 -19.83 38.47
N GLY A 158 15.65 -19.42 37.52
CA GLY A 158 15.59 -19.88 36.14
C GLY A 158 16.90 -19.73 35.39
N THR A 159 16.92 -20.23 34.17
CA THR A 159 18.02 -20.15 33.22
C THR A 159 17.43 -20.00 31.79
N VAL A 160 18.31 -19.76 30.81
CA VAL A 160 17.96 -19.74 29.40
C VAL A 160 18.86 -20.70 28.62
N THR A 161 18.36 -21.21 27.47
CA THR A 161 19.16 -22.04 26.57
C THR A 161 20.18 -21.21 25.81
N ASP A 162 21.38 -21.79 25.60
CA ASP A 162 22.44 -21.23 24.76
C ASP A 162 22.15 -21.40 23.24
N THR A 163 23.12 -21.03 22.40
CA THR A 163 23.03 -21.11 20.93
C THR A 163 22.83 -22.53 20.39
N GLU A 164 23.22 -23.56 21.18
CA GLU A 164 23.01 -24.97 20.82
C GLU A 164 21.78 -25.60 21.47
N GLY A 165 20.93 -24.75 22.10
CA GLY A 165 19.73 -25.18 22.80
C GLY A 165 19.98 -25.87 24.13
N ILE A 166 21.22 -25.77 24.69
CA ILE A 166 21.60 -26.42 25.93
C ILE A 166 21.33 -25.51 27.13
N PHE A 167 20.81 -26.06 28.21
CA PHE A 167 20.63 -25.35 29.47
C PHE A 167 21.26 -26.08 30.65
N LYS A 168 21.58 -25.32 31.70
CA LYS A 168 22.00 -25.80 33.00
C LYS A 168 21.24 -25.04 34.08
N ILE A 169 20.65 -25.77 35.04
CA ILE A 169 19.91 -25.17 36.13
C ILE A 169 20.24 -25.89 37.45
N ALA A 170 20.60 -25.10 38.49
CA ALA A 170 20.82 -25.59 39.82
C ALA A 170 19.51 -25.78 40.57
N LEU A 171 19.26 -26.96 41.09
CA LEU A 171 18.04 -27.32 41.80
C LEU A 171 18.12 -27.12 43.30
N PRO A 172 17.09 -26.53 43.96
CA PRO A 172 17.01 -26.58 45.41
C PRO A 172 16.69 -28.05 45.86
N GLN A 173 17.21 -28.44 47.06
CA GLN A 173 16.93 -29.78 47.62
C GLN A 173 15.44 -29.94 47.95
N LYS A 174 14.62 -30.16 46.92
CA LYS A 174 13.19 -30.60 47.07
C LYS A 174 12.92 -31.73 46.14
N LYS A 175 12.19 -32.75 46.63
CA LYS A 175 11.58 -33.79 45.79
C LYS A 175 10.47 -33.12 44.98
N ASP A 176 10.34 -33.53 43.71
CA ASP A 176 9.29 -33.09 42.77
C ASP A 176 9.41 -31.62 42.29
N VAL A 177 10.57 -31.28 41.70
CA VAL A 177 10.76 -29.99 41.03
C VAL A 177 10.09 -30.01 39.66
N VAL A 178 9.22 -29.03 39.37
CA VAL A 178 8.61 -28.80 38.06
C VAL A 178 9.35 -27.69 37.33
N LEU A 179 9.89 -27.98 36.16
CA LEU A 179 10.48 -27.00 35.27
C LEU A 179 9.45 -26.54 34.25
N VAL A 180 9.32 -25.21 34.09
CA VAL A 180 8.46 -24.54 33.11
C VAL A 180 9.32 -24.03 31.99
N PHE A 181 9.12 -24.54 30.77
CA PHE A 181 9.79 -24.14 29.55
C PHE A 181 8.89 -23.17 28.79
N SER A 182 9.37 -21.98 28.47
CA SER A 182 8.64 -20.94 27.77
C SER A 182 9.49 -20.31 26.68
N PHE A 183 8.93 -20.20 25.47
CA PHE A 183 9.57 -19.56 24.33
C PHE A 183 8.51 -18.88 23.45
N ILE A 184 8.85 -17.75 22.80
CA ILE A 184 7.92 -17.01 21.94
C ILE A 184 7.52 -17.89 20.74
N GLY A 185 6.21 -18.08 20.53
CA GLY A 185 5.69 -18.90 19.45
C GLY A 185 5.64 -20.43 19.74
N MET A 186 5.98 -20.84 20.96
CA MET A 186 5.95 -22.24 21.39
C MET A 186 5.02 -22.46 22.59
N LYS A 187 4.36 -23.62 22.65
CA LYS A 187 3.53 -24.01 23.80
C LYS A 187 4.39 -24.13 25.05
N THR A 188 4.01 -23.41 26.10
CA THR A 188 4.63 -23.55 27.42
C THR A 188 4.45 -25.00 27.90
N GLN A 189 5.54 -25.64 28.30
CA GLN A 189 5.56 -27.03 28.77
C GLN A 189 6.02 -27.10 30.22
N GLU A 190 5.33 -27.90 31.03
CA GLU A 190 5.72 -28.19 32.40
C GLU A 190 6.24 -29.63 32.49
N ILE A 191 7.46 -29.80 32.97
CA ILE A 191 8.12 -31.12 33.10
C ILE A 191 8.48 -31.36 34.55
N VAL A 192 7.97 -32.42 35.13
CA VAL A 192 8.31 -32.88 36.47
C VAL A 192 9.61 -33.66 36.41
N LEU A 193 10.62 -33.21 37.16
CA LEU A 193 11.91 -33.93 37.28
C LEU A 193 11.76 -35.16 38.12
N LYS A 194 12.00 -36.34 37.55
CA LYS A 194 11.98 -37.63 38.24
C LYS A 194 13.38 -38.13 38.54
N ASP A 195 14.39 -37.80 37.71
CA ASP A 195 15.78 -38.25 37.78
C ASP A 195 16.74 -37.11 37.40
N ASP A 196 18.00 -37.20 37.85
CA ASP A 196 19.09 -36.26 37.54
C ASP A 196 19.71 -36.48 36.14
N LYS A 197 19.01 -37.12 35.20
CA LYS A 197 19.50 -37.37 33.83
C LYS A 197 19.31 -36.13 32.93
N PRO A 198 20.20 -35.93 31.93
CA PRO A 198 20.04 -34.86 30.97
C PRO A 198 18.69 -34.90 30.29
N LEU A 199 17.92 -33.80 30.34
CA LEU A 199 16.60 -33.67 29.75
C LEU A 199 16.69 -33.39 28.25
N LYS A 200 15.90 -34.12 27.46
CA LYS A 200 15.62 -33.77 26.08
C LYS A 200 14.20 -33.21 26.00
N VAL A 201 14.06 -31.94 25.66
CA VAL A 201 12.77 -31.26 25.58
C VAL A 201 12.51 -30.90 24.13
N VAL A 202 11.40 -31.38 23.56
CA VAL A 202 10.96 -31.00 22.23
C VAL A 202 9.79 -30.04 22.41
N MET A 203 9.99 -28.75 22.11
CA MET A 203 8.91 -27.78 22.17
C MET A 203 8.02 -27.90 20.94
N GLN A 204 6.74 -27.76 21.17
CA GLN A 204 5.74 -27.74 20.11
C GLN A 204 5.42 -26.28 19.80
N GLU A 205 5.35 -25.96 18.52
CA GLU A 205 4.82 -24.66 18.10
C GLU A 205 3.45 -24.47 18.76
N ASP A 206 3.27 -23.33 19.39
CA ASP A 206 1.96 -22.86 19.80
C ASP A 206 1.25 -22.43 18.51
N ALA A 207 0.80 -23.43 17.72
CA ALA A 207 -0.26 -23.22 16.79
C ALA A 207 -1.51 -22.92 17.63
N LYS A 208 -1.57 -21.74 18.26
CA LYS A 208 -2.85 -21.11 18.37
C LYS A 208 -3.37 -21.09 16.95
N GLU A 209 -4.45 -21.78 16.67
CA GLU A 209 -5.39 -21.36 15.66
C GLU A 209 -5.43 -19.84 15.81
N ILE A 210 -4.91 -19.13 14.85
CA ILE A 210 -5.07 -17.69 14.78
C ILE A 210 -6.58 -17.57 14.67
N ASP A 211 -7.23 -17.24 15.79
CA ASP A 211 -8.67 -16.98 15.80
C ASP A 211 -8.92 -16.06 14.61
N GLU A 212 -9.53 -16.58 13.56
CA GLU A 212 -9.73 -15.87 12.30
C GLU A 212 -10.47 -14.57 12.62
N VAL A 213 -9.80 -13.45 12.44
CA VAL A 213 -10.30 -12.13 12.82
C VAL A 213 -10.89 -11.45 11.60
N VAL A 214 -12.17 -11.12 11.66
CA VAL A 214 -12.80 -10.25 10.64
C VAL A 214 -12.44 -8.81 10.94
N VAL A 215 -11.71 -8.21 10.00
CA VAL A 215 -11.31 -6.82 10.04
C VAL A 215 -12.33 -5.99 9.29
N THR A 216 -13.07 -5.16 10.00
CA THR A 216 -14.10 -4.29 9.38
C THR A 216 -13.60 -2.88 9.08
N GLY A 217 -12.31 -2.57 9.31
CA GLY A 217 -11.76 -1.22 9.17
C GLY A 217 -12.12 -0.27 10.33
N ILE A 218 -13.25 -0.46 10.99
CA ILE A 218 -13.67 0.28 12.17
C ILE A 218 -13.28 -0.47 13.45
N PHE A 219 -13.49 -1.78 13.49
CA PHE A 219 -13.10 -2.66 14.60
C PHE A 219 -12.72 -4.06 14.08
N ASN A 220 -12.01 -4.81 14.92
CA ASN A 220 -11.64 -6.19 14.64
C ASN A 220 -12.46 -7.11 15.55
N ARG A 221 -13.08 -8.13 14.99
CA ARG A 221 -13.87 -9.16 15.72
C ARG A 221 -13.38 -10.56 15.40
N LYS A 222 -13.50 -11.48 16.37
CA LYS A 222 -13.33 -12.90 16.07
C LYS A 222 -14.40 -13.33 15.07
N LYS A 223 -14.04 -14.18 14.11
CA LYS A 223 -14.95 -14.67 13.06
C LYS A 223 -16.22 -15.29 13.66
N ASP A 224 -16.08 -16.07 14.72
CA ASP A 224 -17.20 -16.72 15.39
C ASP A 224 -18.20 -15.72 16.03
N SER A 225 -17.76 -14.51 16.33
CA SER A 225 -18.61 -13.44 16.87
C SER A 225 -19.18 -12.52 15.79
N PHE A 226 -18.81 -12.73 14.52
CA PHE A 226 -19.24 -11.92 13.39
C PHE A 226 -20.36 -12.65 12.63
N THR A 227 -21.56 -12.05 12.56
CA THR A 227 -22.74 -12.68 11.95
C THR A 227 -22.94 -12.32 10.49
N GLY A 228 -22.14 -11.42 9.92
CA GLY A 228 -22.19 -11.04 8.51
C GLY A 228 -21.37 -11.98 7.62
N ALA A 229 -21.74 -12.06 6.33
CA ALA A 229 -20.94 -12.78 5.35
C ALA A 229 -19.68 -11.99 4.99
N SER A 230 -18.52 -12.54 5.33
CA SER A 230 -17.22 -11.95 5.02
C SER A 230 -16.23 -13.02 4.55
N ALA A 231 -15.26 -12.60 3.76
CA ALA A 231 -14.08 -13.40 3.43
C ALA A 231 -12.82 -12.58 3.74
N THR A 232 -11.88 -13.17 4.45
CA THR A 232 -10.61 -12.53 4.81
C THR A 232 -9.46 -13.31 4.22
N PHE A 233 -8.53 -12.63 3.60
CA PHE A 233 -7.32 -13.17 2.99
C PHE A 233 -6.12 -12.45 3.58
N ASP A 234 -5.12 -13.17 4.01
CA ASP A 234 -3.86 -12.59 4.44
C ASP A 234 -2.95 -12.23 3.24
N GLY A 235 -1.93 -11.42 3.51
CA GLY A 235 -1.02 -10.96 2.47
C GLY A 235 -0.22 -12.09 1.82
N GLU A 236 0.01 -13.22 2.50
CA GLU A 236 0.71 -14.38 1.96
C GLU A 236 -0.17 -15.14 0.97
N GLN A 237 -1.43 -15.39 1.31
CA GLN A 237 -2.43 -15.97 0.43
C GLN A 237 -2.60 -15.15 -0.85
N LEU A 238 -2.69 -13.82 -0.73
CA LEU A 238 -2.82 -12.92 -1.87
C LEU A 238 -1.61 -13.03 -2.81
N ARG A 239 -0.40 -13.03 -2.26
CA ARG A 239 0.84 -13.14 -3.04
C ARG A 239 1.04 -14.52 -3.67
N SER A 240 0.49 -15.58 -3.07
CA SER A 240 0.62 -16.95 -3.59
C SER A 240 -0.11 -17.16 -4.92
N VAL A 241 -1.20 -16.43 -5.17
CA VAL A 241 -2.01 -16.56 -6.40
C VAL A 241 -1.67 -15.54 -7.48
N GLY A 242 -0.98 -14.46 -7.12
CA GLY A 242 -0.55 -13.44 -8.08
C GLY A 242 0.17 -12.29 -7.42
N THR A 243 1.04 -11.64 -8.18
CA THR A 243 1.87 -10.52 -7.69
C THR A 243 1.64 -9.22 -8.47
N GLN A 244 0.76 -9.23 -9.48
CA GLN A 244 0.53 -8.06 -10.34
C GLN A 244 -0.17 -6.93 -9.60
N ASN A 245 -1.35 -7.21 -9.06
CA ASN A 245 -2.13 -6.26 -8.27
C ASN A 245 -3.12 -6.99 -7.35
N VAL A 246 -3.61 -6.25 -6.37
CA VAL A 246 -4.56 -6.75 -5.36
C VAL A 246 -5.86 -7.26 -5.99
N ILE A 247 -6.37 -6.58 -7.02
CA ILE A 247 -7.66 -6.88 -7.66
C ILE A 247 -7.60 -8.23 -8.38
N ALA A 248 -6.51 -8.50 -9.11
CA ALA A 248 -6.33 -9.78 -9.81
C ALA A 248 -6.25 -10.97 -8.83
N SER A 249 -5.59 -10.78 -7.69
CA SER A 249 -5.53 -11.81 -6.65
C SER A 249 -6.89 -12.08 -6.02
N LEU A 250 -7.70 -11.04 -5.75
CA LEU A 250 -9.05 -11.19 -5.21
C LEU A 250 -9.99 -11.92 -6.16
N LYS A 251 -9.92 -11.62 -7.48
CA LYS A 251 -10.69 -12.35 -8.52
C LYS A 251 -10.44 -13.86 -8.44
N THR A 252 -9.20 -14.26 -8.16
CA THR A 252 -8.82 -15.68 -8.10
C THR A 252 -9.26 -16.35 -6.80
N LEU A 253 -9.19 -15.62 -5.67
CA LEU A 253 -9.44 -16.17 -4.34
C LEU A 253 -10.92 -16.18 -3.94
N ASP A 254 -11.71 -15.23 -4.45
CA ASP A 254 -13.11 -15.08 -4.07
C ASP A 254 -14.05 -15.08 -5.28
N PRO A 255 -14.83 -16.15 -5.48
CA PRO A 255 -15.77 -16.22 -6.60
C PRO A 255 -16.88 -15.17 -6.57
N SER A 256 -17.15 -14.54 -5.42
CA SER A 256 -18.14 -13.46 -5.31
C SER A 256 -17.58 -12.10 -5.73
N PHE A 257 -16.25 -11.99 -5.84
CA PHE A 257 -15.56 -10.79 -6.31
C PHE A 257 -15.34 -10.91 -7.82
N ASN A 258 -16.26 -10.33 -8.57
CA ASN A 258 -16.25 -10.41 -10.03
C ASN A 258 -15.56 -9.19 -10.63
N VAL A 259 -14.58 -9.43 -11.48
CA VAL A 259 -13.90 -8.42 -12.30
C VAL A 259 -14.40 -8.60 -13.72
N LEU A 260 -15.19 -7.65 -14.21
CA LEU A 260 -15.75 -7.70 -15.54
C LEU A 260 -14.66 -7.53 -16.59
N GLU A 261 -14.64 -8.43 -17.54
CA GLU A 261 -13.73 -8.31 -18.68
C GLU A 261 -14.33 -7.32 -19.68
N ASN A 262 -13.53 -6.34 -20.06
CA ASN A 262 -13.90 -5.37 -21.06
C ASN A 262 -13.01 -5.58 -22.30
N ASN A 263 -13.58 -6.21 -23.31
CA ASN A 263 -12.89 -6.49 -24.57
C ASN A 263 -12.71 -5.24 -25.45
N GLU A 264 -13.43 -4.16 -25.18
CA GLU A 264 -13.34 -2.91 -25.94
C GLU A 264 -11.96 -2.23 -25.74
N PHE A 265 -11.46 -2.27 -24.51
CA PHE A 265 -10.17 -1.66 -24.16
C PHE A 265 -9.01 -2.66 -24.21
N GLY A 266 -9.28 -3.94 -24.41
CA GLY A 266 -8.26 -4.99 -24.47
C GLY A 266 -7.40 -5.04 -23.20
N SER A 267 -6.07 -5.03 -23.36
CA SER A 267 -5.09 -5.04 -22.26
C SER A 267 -4.58 -3.65 -21.88
N ASP A 268 -5.38 -2.60 -22.06
CA ASP A 268 -4.97 -1.24 -21.73
C ASP A 268 -4.75 -1.10 -20.21
N PRO A 269 -3.51 -0.84 -19.74
CA PRO A 269 -3.21 -0.74 -18.32
C PRO A 269 -3.79 0.52 -17.66
N ASN A 270 -4.30 1.47 -18.45
CA ASN A 270 -4.84 2.73 -17.97
C ASN A 270 -6.35 2.64 -17.69
N LYS A 271 -7.00 1.58 -18.18
CA LYS A 271 -8.42 1.33 -17.91
C LYS A 271 -8.55 0.43 -16.68
N LEU A 272 -9.09 1.00 -15.62
CA LEU A 272 -9.41 0.24 -14.41
C LEU A 272 -10.60 -0.69 -14.69
N PRO A 273 -10.57 -1.93 -14.18
CA PRO A 273 -11.66 -2.87 -14.40
C PRO A 273 -12.90 -2.47 -13.63
N ASP A 274 -14.07 -2.83 -14.15
CA ASP A 274 -15.33 -2.78 -13.42
C ASP A 274 -15.39 -3.95 -12.45
N ILE A 275 -15.82 -3.68 -11.20
CA ILE A 275 -15.81 -4.65 -10.11
C ILE A 275 -17.19 -4.75 -9.51
N GLU A 276 -17.67 -5.98 -9.32
CA GLU A 276 -18.95 -6.27 -8.70
C GLU A 276 -18.77 -7.29 -7.57
N ILE A 277 -19.53 -7.10 -6.49
CA ILE A 277 -19.65 -8.12 -5.43
C ILE A 277 -21.07 -8.67 -5.46
N ARG A 278 -21.22 -9.99 -5.74
CA ARG A 278 -22.52 -10.67 -5.88
C ARG A 278 -23.42 -10.16 -7.02
N GLY A 279 -22.85 -9.53 -8.04
CA GLY A 279 -23.57 -9.04 -9.22
C GLY A 279 -24.05 -7.59 -9.10
N LYS A 280 -24.76 -7.13 -10.14
CA LYS A 280 -25.21 -5.73 -10.27
C LYS A 280 -26.39 -5.44 -9.33
N SER A 281 -26.29 -4.34 -8.59
CA SER A 281 -27.38 -3.80 -7.78
C SER A 281 -28.18 -2.73 -8.54
N SER A 282 -27.62 -2.14 -9.62
CA SER A 282 -28.22 -1.12 -10.47
C SER A 282 -28.35 -1.62 -11.89
N LEU A 283 -29.50 -1.30 -12.54
CA LEU A 283 -29.75 -1.60 -13.96
C LEU A 283 -28.97 -0.67 -14.90
N ILE A 284 -28.49 0.47 -14.40
CA ILE A 284 -27.79 1.48 -15.19
C ILE A 284 -26.30 1.27 -14.97
N SER A 285 -25.61 0.77 -15.98
CA SER A 285 -24.14 0.65 -16.01
C SER A 285 -23.54 1.71 -16.92
N THR A 286 -23.87 2.99 -16.71
CA THR A 286 -23.34 4.08 -17.52
C THR A 286 -22.29 4.83 -16.71
N ARG A 287 -21.07 4.31 -16.76
CA ARG A 287 -19.86 5.02 -16.29
C ARG A 287 -19.69 6.38 -16.98
N ASP A 288 -20.17 6.48 -18.21
CA ASP A 288 -20.09 7.67 -19.05
C ASP A 288 -21.06 8.79 -18.62
N GLU A 289 -22.17 8.45 -17.95
CA GLU A 289 -23.16 9.43 -17.46
C GLU A 289 -22.94 9.80 -15.98
N LEU A 290 -22.42 8.85 -15.20
CA LEU A 290 -22.11 9.04 -13.78
C LEU A 290 -20.60 8.89 -13.64
N SER A 291 -19.88 9.89 -13.28
CA SER A 291 -18.39 9.90 -13.12
C SER A 291 -17.81 8.74 -12.26
N GLU A 292 -18.66 7.87 -11.69
CA GLU A 292 -18.32 6.68 -10.92
C GLU A 292 -19.28 5.53 -11.28
N ASP A 293 -18.78 4.28 -11.29
CA ASP A 293 -19.63 3.10 -11.48
C ASP A 293 -20.55 2.91 -10.26
N PRO A 294 -21.90 2.97 -10.44
CA PRO A 294 -22.85 2.82 -9.34
C PRO A 294 -22.83 1.42 -8.70
N ASN A 295 -22.25 0.41 -9.35
CA ASN A 295 -22.14 -0.96 -8.83
C ASN A 295 -20.81 -1.24 -8.13
N GLN A 296 -19.87 -0.28 -8.14
CA GLN A 296 -18.56 -0.46 -7.53
C GLN A 296 -18.66 -0.63 -6.01
N PRO A 297 -17.94 -1.60 -5.41
CA PRO A 297 -17.85 -1.71 -3.96
C PRO A 297 -17.09 -0.54 -3.34
N LEU A 298 -17.38 -0.24 -2.07
CA LEU A 298 -16.63 0.72 -1.30
C LEU A 298 -15.26 0.16 -0.92
N PHE A 299 -14.20 0.90 -1.17
CA PHE A 299 -12.84 0.54 -0.77
C PHE A 299 -12.42 1.29 0.48
N ILE A 300 -11.88 0.55 1.46
CA ILE A 300 -11.34 1.10 2.71
C ILE A 300 -9.88 0.70 2.84
N LEU A 301 -8.98 1.67 2.94
CA LEU A 301 -7.55 1.47 3.15
C LEU A 301 -7.15 1.99 4.53
N ASP A 302 -6.72 1.09 5.43
CA ASP A 302 -6.34 1.40 6.81
C ASP A 302 -7.43 2.16 7.59
N GLY A 303 -8.70 1.88 7.25
CA GLY A 303 -9.87 2.49 7.87
C GLY A 303 -10.34 3.81 7.24
N PHE A 304 -9.72 4.29 6.18
CA PHE A 304 -10.15 5.48 5.42
C PHE A 304 -10.72 5.08 4.06
N GLU A 305 -11.73 5.80 3.61
CA GLU A 305 -12.28 5.60 2.27
C GLU A 305 -11.22 5.90 1.20
N SER A 306 -11.09 5.00 0.23
CA SER A 306 -10.05 5.04 -0.79
C SER A 306 -10.63 4.77 -2.18
N SER A 307 -9.95 5.20 -3.23
CA SER A 307 -10.36 4.93 -4.60
C SER A 307 -9.91 3.54 -5.08
N LEU A 308 -10.59 2.99 -6.08
CA LEU A 308 -10.17 1.76 -6.77
C LEU A 308 -8.74 1.91 -7.30
N GLU A 309 -8.38 3.08 -7.83
CA GLU A 309 -7.04 3.33 -8.36
C GLU A 309 -5.96 3.24 -7.28
N ALA A 310 -6.22 3.76 -6.08
CA ALA A 310 -5.28 3.65 -4.96
C ALA A 310 -5.05 2.19 -4.54
N ILE A 311 -6.10 1.36 -4.55
CA ILE A 311 -5.99 -0.07 -4.25
C ILE A 311 -5.29 -0.83 -5.39
N TYR A 312 -5.56 -0.48 -6.65
CA TYR A 312 -4.93 -1.07 -7.82
C TYR A 312 -3.40 -0.81 -7.85
N ASN A 313 -2.99 0.40 -7.49
CA ASN A 313 -1.59 0.82 -7.45
C ASN A 313 -0.87 0.38 -6.16
N LEU A 314 -1.60 -0.08 -5.13
CA LEU A 314 -1.02 -0.48 -3.85
C LEU A 314 0.02 -1.58 -4.02
N ASP A 315 1.16 -1.42 -3.34
CA ASP A 315 2.16 -2.48 -3.30
C ASP A 315 1.65 -3.68 -2.50
N MET A 316 1.55 -4.84 -3.19
CA MET A 316 1.06 -6.07 -2.58
C MET A 316 1.94 -6.55 -1.42
N SER A 317 3.23 -6.22 -1.43
CA SER A 317 4.14 -6.55 -0.32
C SER A 317 3.79 -5.81 0.97
N ARG A 318 3.07 -4.69 0.88
CA ARG A 318 2.57 -3.91 2.02
C ARG A 318 1.23 -4.39 2.56
N VAL A 319 0.52 -5.23 1.84
CA VAL A 319 -0.79 -5.73 2.27
C VAL A 319 -0.62 -6.75 3.38
N ALA A 320 -1.22 -6.48 4.53
CA ALA A 320 -1.30 -7.40 5.67
C ALA A 320 -2.49 -8.33 5.53
N SER A 321 -3.67 -7.79 5.22
CA SER A 321 -4.89 -8.55 4.99
C SER A 321 -5.89 -7.78 4.16
N ILE A 322 -6.81 -8.52 3.52
CA ILE A 322 -7.98 -7.96 2.83
C ILE A 322 -9.21 -8.69 3.32
N THR A 323 -10.22 -7.93 3.72
CA THR A 323 -11.52 -8.47 4.10
C THR A 323 -12.60 -7.94 3.18
N ILE A 324 -13.37 -8.83 2.56
CA ILE A 324 -14.52 -8.51 1.73
C ILE A 324 -15.79 -8.69 2.57
N LEU A 325 -16.54 -7.61 2.79
CA LEU A 325 -17.83 -7.60 3.46
C LEU A 325 -18.92 -7.67 2.40
N LYS A 326 -19.74 -8.73 2.43
CA LYS A 326 -20.58 -9.12 1.29
C LYS A 326 -22.06 -8.89 1.47
N ASP A 327 -22.54 -8.69 2.68
CA ASP A 327 -23.97 -8.55 2.98
C ASP A 327 -24.30 -7.29 3.78
N ALA A 328 -25.58 -6.94 3.84
CA ALA A 328 -26.06 -5.75 4.52
C ALA A 328 -25.73 -5.74 6.02
N ALA A 329 -25.67 -6.91 6.67
CA ALA A 329 -25.33 -7.01 8.10
C ALA A 329 -23.86 -6.66 8.37
N SER A 330 -22.97 -7.02 7.43
CA SER A 330 -21.54 -6.72 7.50
C SER A 330 -21.21 -5.29 7.06
N THR A 331 -21.98 -4.74 6.12
CA THR A 331 -21.73 -3.42 5.51
C THR A 331 -22.46 -2.27 6.19
N ALA A 332 -23.45 -2.55 7.05
CA ALA A 332 -24.28 -1.55 7.72
C ALA A 332 -23.50 -0.45 8.47
N ILE A 333 -22.28 -0.78 8.92
CA ILE A 333 -21.39 0.19 9.61
C ILE A 333 -20.85 1.30 8.68
N TYR A 334 -20.98 1.12 7.36
CA TYR A 334 -20.55 2.06 6.34
C TYR A 334 -21.70 2.79 5.64
N GLY A 335 -22.96 2.57 6.12
CA GLY A 335 -24.15 3.23 5.62
C GLY A 335 -24.47 2.94 4.16
N SER A 336 -25.10 3.91 3.48
CA SER A 336 -25.59 3.79 2.11
C SER A 336 -24.48 3.60 1.07
N LYS A 337 -23.28 4.11 1.31
CA LYS A 337 -22.12 3.95 0.40
C LYS A 337 -21.68 2.50 0.23
N ALA A 338 -22.05 1.63 1.15
CA ALA A 338 -21.63 0.23 1.18
C ALA A 338 -22.68 -0.74 0.60
N SER A 339 -23.67 -0.25 -0.14
CA SER A 339 -24.75 -1.05 -0.74
C SER A 339 -24.23 -2.19 -1.64
N ASN A 340 -23.10 -1.98 -2.29
CA ASN A 340 -22.46 -2.92 -3.22
C ASN A 340 -21.34 -3.78 -2.57
N GLY A 341 -21.28 -3.79 -1.23
CA GLY A 341 -20.23 -4.45 -0.49
C GLY A 341 -19.07 -3.52 -0.16
N VAL A 342 -18.15 -3.99 0.68
CA VAL A 342 -16.96 -3.25 1.12
C VAL A 342 -15.72 -4.13 1.02
N VAL A 343 -14.65 -3.58 0.46
CA VAL A 343 -13.32 -4.18 0.44
C VAL A 343 -12.44 -3.42 1.42
N VAL A 344 -12.10 -4.06 2.53
CA VAL A 344 -11.24 -3.49 3.58
C VAL A 344 -9.82 -4.00 3.40
N VAL A 345 -8.88 -3.11 3.18
CA VAL A 345 -7.45 -3.41 3.02
C VAL A 345 -6.70 -2.86 4.22
N GLU A 346 -5.95 -3.71 4.91
CA GLU A 346 -4.99 -3.30 5.94
C GLU A 346 -3.56 -3.44 5.46
N THR A 347 -2.74 -2.43 5.72
CA THR A 347 -1.32 -2.46 5.43
C THR A 347 -0.50 -2.99 6.61
N ILE A 348 0.70 -3.51 6.32
CA ILE A 348 1.64 -3.98 7.33
C ILE A 348 2.04 -2.79 8.21
N ARG A 349 1.95 -2.97 9.53
CA ARG A 349 2.37 -1.97 10.51
C ARG A 349 3.85 -2.15 10.85
N PRO A 350 4.61 -1.05 11.03
CA PRO A 350 5.99 -1.13 11.47
C PRO A 350 6.13 -1.90 12.79
N LYS A 351 7.17 -2.71 12.89
CA LYS A 351 7.48 -3.49 14.10
C LYS A 351 8.59 -2.82 14.90
N SER A 352 8.54 -2.93 16.24
CA SER A 352 9.66 -2.53 17.07
C SER A 352 10.80 -3.55 16.92
N GLY A 353 12.04 -3.08 16.93
CA GLY A 353 13.21 -3.92 16.80
C GLY A 353 14.29 -3.29 15.92
N LYS A 354 15.27 -4.09 15.54
CA LYS A 354 16.34 -3.68 14.63
C LYS A 354 15.77 -3.25 13.29
N LEU A 355 16.51 -2.37 12.61
CA LEU A 355 16.19 -1.94 11.26
C LEU A 355 16.06 -3.16 10.34
N ASN A 356 14.92 -3.27 9.69
CA ASN A 356 14.62 -4.28 8.69
C ASN A 356 14.52 -3.61 7.32
N LEU A 357 15.20 -4.16 6.32
CA LEU A 357 15.20 -3.71 4.94
C LEU A 357 14.68 -4.83 4.06
N ALA A 358 13.57 -4.57 3.37
CA ALA A 358 12.98 -5.51 2.42
C ALA A 358 12.97 -4.92 1.00
N TYR A 359 13.49 -5.66 0.05
CA TYR A 359 13.37 -5.35 -1.38
C TYR A 359 12.56 -6.42 -2.07
N ASN A 360 11.58 -6.01 -2.87
CA ASN A 360 10.79 -6.91 -3.71
C ASN A 360 10.91 -6.48 -5.17
N GLY A 361 11.28 -7.40 -6.04
CA GLY A 361 11.33 -7.23 -7.49
C GLY A 361 10.40 -8.23 -8.17
N ASN A 362 9.63 -7.75 -9.15
CA ASN A 362 8.72 -8.57 -9.95
C ASN A 362 8.83 -8.18 -11.41
N ALA A 363 8.83 -9.16 -12.32
CA ALA A 363 8.78 -8.94 -13.74
C ALA A 363 7.76 -9.90 -14.36
N ASN A 364 6.86 -9.36 -15.20
CA ASN A 364 5.84 -10.12 -15.91
C ASN A 364 5.96 -9.83 -17.41
N VAL A 365 5.88 -10.88 -18.21
CA VAL A 365 5.81 -10.80 -19.65
C VAL A 365 4.39 -11.16 -20.09
N SER A 366 3.78 -10.30 -20.89
CA SER A 366 2.41 -10.46 -21.38
C SER A 366 2.40 -10.45 -22.91
N TRP A 367 1.58 -11.30 -23.50
CA TRP A 367 1.32 -11.31 -24.95
C TRP A 367 -0.16 -11.53 -25.20
N ALA A 368 -0.64 -11.08 -26.36
CA ALA A 368 -2.03 -11.28 -26.73
C ALA A 368 -2.30 -12.72 -27.14
N ASP A 369 -3.38 -13.29 -26.67
CA ASP A 369 -3.99 -14.50 -27.21
C ASP A 369 -5.13 -14.10 -28.12
N LEU A 370 -4.93 -14.27 -29.43
CA LEU A 370 -5.91 -13.96 -30.47
C LEU A 370 -6.69 -15.21 -30.94
N SER A 371 -6.51 -16.35 -30.30
CA SER A 371 -7.09 -17.64 -30.74
C SER A 371 -8.63 -17.64 -30.69
N SER A 372 -9.24 -16.79 -29.86
CA SER A 372 -10.70 -16.64 -29.80
C SER A 372 -11.30 -15.80 -30.93
N TYR A 373 -10.46 -15.04 -31.66
CA TYR A 373 -10.91 -14.25 -32.81
C TYR A 373 -10.96 -15.14 -34.04
N ASN A 374 -12.16 -15.60 -34.37
CA ASN A 374 -12.40 -16.40 -35.59
C ASN A 374 -12.86 -15.49 -36.74
N LEU A 375 -11.91 -14.72 -37.30
CA LEU A 375 -12.19 -13.79 -38.40
C LEU A 375 -12.19 -14.52 -39.74
N MET A 376 -13.02 -14.06 -40.68
CA MET A 376 -13.01 -14.50 -42.07
C MET A 376 -11.70 -14.14 -42.74
N ASP A 377 -11.18 -15.01 -43.57
CA ASP A 377 -10.09 -14.67 -44.47
C ASP A 377 -10.56 -13.70 -45.59
N ALA A 378 -9.61 -13.23 -46.41
CA ALA A 378 -9.92 -12.25 -47.45
C ALA A 378 -10.96 -12.76 -48.47
N SER A 379 -10.89 -14.04 -48.84
CA SER A 379 -11.82 -14.67 -49.78
C SER A 379 -13.21 -14.88 -49.20
N GLU A 380 -13.27 -15.37 -47.97
CA GLU A 380 -14.50 -15.57 -47.22
C GLU A 380 -15.23 -14.23 -46.98
N LYS A 381 -14.48 -13.19 -46.54
CA LYS A 381 -15.00 -11.87 -46.29
C LYS A 381 -15.58 -11.22 -47.55
N LEU A 382 -14.85 -11.22 -48.63
CA LEU A 382 -15.32 -10.64 -49.90
C LEU A 382 -16.54 -11.38 -50.45
N ARG A 383 -16.55 -12.72 -50.36
CA ARG A 383 -17.68 -13.55 -50.76
C ARG A 383 -18.92 -13.24 -49.89
N PHE A 384 -18.76 -13.15 -48.60
CA PHE A 384 -19.85 -12.80 -47.68
C PHE A 384 -20.44 -11.42 -48.02
N GLU A 385 -19.61 -10.41 -48.21
CA GLU A 385 -20.04 -9.05 -48.56
C GLU A 385 -20.77 -9.00 -49.89
N ASN A 386 -20.32 -9.78 -50.88
CA ASN A 386 -21.04 -9.88 -52.17
C ASN A 386 -22.42 -10.57 -52.02
N LEU A 387 -22.51 -11.63 -51.21
CA LEU A 387 -23.76 -12.34 -50.95
C LEU A 387 -24.82 -11.49 -50.24
N VAL A 388 -24.38 -10.58 -49.36
CA VAL A 388 -25.31 -9.64 -48.70
C VAL A 388 -25.62 -8.38 -49.52
N GLY A 389 -25.15 -8.31 -50.76
CA GLY A 389 -25.45 -7.21 -51.68
C GLY A 389 -24.68 -5.92 -51.43
N ARG A 390 -23.52 -5.98 -50.73
CA ARG A 390 -22.71 -4.79 -50.45
C ARG A 390 -22.23 -4.07 -51.71
N TYR A 391 -22.03 -4.82 -52.83
CA TYR A 391 -21.50 -4.32 -54.07
C TYR A 391 -22.58 -4.13 -55.16
N ASP A 392 -23.88 -4.15 -54.78
CA ASP A 392 -25.01 -3.96 -55.67
C ASP A 392 -25.74 -2.66 -55.31
N ALA A 393 -25.96 -1.80 -56.31
CA ALA A 393 -26.73 -0.58 -56.19
C ALA A 393 -27.69 -0.44 -57.42
N SER A 394 -28.63 -1.37 -57.54
CA SER A 394 -29.52 -1.48 -58.72
C SER A 394 -30.32 -0.20 -59.04
N ASN A 395 -30.48 0.73 -58.10
CA ASN A 395 -31.21 1.99 -58.27
C ASN A 395 -30.30 3.19 -58.64
N ASP A 396 -28.97 3.01 -58.66
CA ASP A 396 -27.95 4.02 -58.97
C ASP A 396 -26.82 3.43 -59.78
N VAL A 397 -26.87 3.68 -61.12
CA VAL A 397 -25.95 3.09 -62.09
C VAL A 397 -24.48 3.49 -61.82
N VAL A 398 -24.24 4.75 -61.42
CA VAL A 398 -22.88 5.25 -61.14
C VAL A 398 -22.30 4.53 -59.93
N LYS A 399 -23.07 4.48 -58.87
CA LYS A 399 -22.71 3.75 -57.67
C LYS A 399 -22.47 2.26 -57.90
N ASP A 400 -23.36 1.63 -58.67
CA ASP A 400 -23.24 0.22 -59.00
C ASP A 400 -21.93 -0.10 -59.74
N VAL A 401 -21.53 0.73 -60.73
CA VAL A 401 -20.29 0.59 -61.44
C VAL A 401 -19.08 0.73 -60.54
N GLU A 402 -19.07 1.73 -59.67
CA GLU A 402 -17.95 1.94 -58.71
C GLU A 402 -17.84 0.79 -57.70
N LEU A 403 -18.98 0.35 -57.12
CA LEU A 403 -18.97 -0.77 -56.18
C LEU A 403 -18.50 -2.07 -56.84
N LYS A 404 -18.95 -2.36 -58.05
CA LYS A 404 -18.49 -3.53 -58.78
C LYS A 404 -17.01 -3.46 -59.16
N LYS A 405 -16.52 -2.27 -59.53
CA LYS A 405 -15.10 -2.06 -59.74
C LYS A 405 -14.34 -2.37 -58.45
N SER A 406 -14.73 -1.82 -57.34
CA SER A 406 -14.12 -2.08 -56.01
C SER A 406 -14.13 -3.59 -55.67
N TYR A 407 -15.20 -4.32 -55.97
CA TYR A 407 -15.27 -5.77 -55.82
C TYR A 407 -14.22 -6.51 -56.64
N TYR A 408 -14.10 -6.18 -57.94
CA TYR A 408 -13.16 -6.86 -58.83
C TYR A 408 -11.69 -6.49 -58.50
N ASP A 409 -11.40 -5.29 -58.07
CA ASP A 409 -10.08 -4.88 -57.61
C ASP A 409 -9.66 -5.71 -56.40
N LYS A 410 -10.53 -5.86 -55.41
CA LYS A 410 -10.32 -6.73 -54.21
C LYS A 410 -10.13 -8.20 -54.61
N LEU A 411 -10.94 -8.69 -55.55
CA LEU A 411 -10.82 -10.06 -56.05
C LEU A 411 -9.47 -10.30 -56.73
N ALA A 412 -8.95 -9.32 -57.49
CA ALA A 412 -7.63 -9.38 -58.09
C ALA A 412 -6.54 -9.36 -57.06
N ASP A 413 -6.66 -8.59 -56.00
CA ASP A 413 -5.71 -8.56 -54.86
C ASP A 413 -5.66 -9.90 -54.13
N ILE A 414 -6.81 -10.50 -53.87
CA ILE A 414 -6.93 -11.83 -53.26
C ILE A 414 -6.27 -12.88 -54.18
N ALA A 415 -6.48 -12.79 -55.51
CA ALA A 415 -5.87 -13.68 -56.47
C ALA A 415 -4.32 -13.53 -56.49
N ARG A 416 -3.79 -12.36 -56.14
CA ARG A 416 -2.36 -12.09 -55.94
C ARG A 416 -1.84 -12.56 -54.59
N GLY A 417 -2.70 -13.11 -53.71
CA GLY A 417 -2.34 -13.65 -52.40
C GLY A 417 -2.51 -12.68 -51.23
N VAL A 418 -3.24 -11.57 -51.38
CA VAL A 418 -3.51 -10.66 -50.32
C VAL A 418 -4.47 -11.32 -49.32
N ASN A 419 -4.01 -11.48 -48.08
CA ASN A 419 -4.80 -11.94 -46.93
C ASN A 419 -4.15 -11.38 -45.66
N THR A 420 -4.53 -10.20 -45.29
CA THR A 420 -3.90 -9.44 -44.21
C THR A 420 -4.53 -9.73 -42.86
N TYR A 421 -3.72 -10.17 -41.88
CA TYR A 421 -4.17 -10.30 -40.51
C TYR A 421 -3.87 -9.03 -39.75
N TRP A 422 -4.88 -8.14 -39.62
CA TRP A 422 -4.75 -6.81 -39.06
C TRP A 422 -4.60 -6.78 -37.54
N LEU A 423 -5.17 -7.77 -36.82
CA LEU A 423 -5.20 -7.77 -35.35
C LEU A 423 -3.81 -7.84 -34.73
N SER A 424 -2.81 -8.40 -35.43
CA SER A 424 -1.43 -8.46 -34.92
C SER A 424 -0.67 -7.13 -35.01
N GLU A 425 -1.13 -6.21 -35.87
CA GLU A 425 -0.40 -4.97 -36.16
C GLU A 425 -0.25 -4.02 -34.96
N PRO A 426 -1.29 -3.78 -34.14
CA PRO A 426 -1.18 -2.91 -32.98
C PRO A 426 -0.48 -3.57 -31.80
N LEU A 427 -0.13 -4.86 -31.88
CA LEU A 427 0.31 -5.64 -30.74
C LEU A 427 1.85 -5.76 -30.65
N ARG A 428 2.29 -5.96 -29.42
CA ARG A 428 3.67 -6.28 -29.03
C ARG A 428 3.68 -7.18 -27.80
N VAL A 429 4.82 -7.70 -27.46
CA VAL A 429 5.05 -8.30 -26.14
C VAL A 429 5.16 -7.19 -25.11
N GLY A 430 4.30 -7.22 -24.11
CA GLY A 430 4.32 -6.30 -22.97
C GLY A 430 5.30 -6.79 -21.91
N LEU A 431 6.05 -5.87 -21.31
CA LEU A 431 6.93 -6.14 -20.18
C LEU A 431 6.51 -5.24 -19.01
N ASN A 432 6.08 -5.87 -17.92
CA ASN A 432 5.70 -5.18 -16.70
C ASN A 432 6.73 -5.49 -15.63
N HIS A 433 7.25 -4.49 -14.97
CA HIS A 433 8.21 -4.68 -13.88
C HIS A 433 7.86 -3.77 -12.70
N ARG A 434 8.04 -4.33 -11.51
CA ARG A 434 7.82 -3.64 -10.25
C ARG A 434 9.04 -3.79 -9.36
N HIS A 435 9.41 -2.69 -8.71
CA HIS A 435 10.47 -2.64 -7.73
C HIS A 435 9.94 -1.91 -6.50
N SER A 436 10.06 -2.54 -5.33
CA SER A 436 9.69 -1.89 -4.08
C SER A 436 10.77 -2.09 -3.01
N LEU A 437 10.99 -1.06 -2.23
CA LEU A 437 11.89 -1.01 -1.10
C LEU A 437 11.10 -0.58 0.13
N TYR A 438 11.17 -1.35 1.20
CA TYR A 438 10.55 -1.03 2.47
C TYR A 438 11.55 -1.14 3.60
N VAL A 439 11.61 -0.11 4.43
CA VAL A 439 12.47 -0.04 5.60
C VAL A 439 11.58 0.18 6.81
N ASP A 440 11.67 -0.69 7.80
CA ASP A 440 10.94 -0.54 9.05
C ASP A 440 11.84 -0.83 10.26
N GLY A 441 11.45 -0.28 11.39
CA GLY A 441 12.16 -0.46 12.65
C GLY A 441 11.64 0.44 13.74
N GLY A 442 12.33 0.47 14.86
CA GLY A 442 11.99 1.34 15.97
C GLY A 442 12.45 0.79 17.31
N GLU A 443 12.58 1.66 18.28
CA GLU A 443 12.99 1.33 19.64
C GLU A 443 11.98 1.86 20.66
N GLY A 444 11.63 1.00 21.63
CA GLY A 444 10.74 1.35 22.72
C GLY A 444 9.35 1.79 22.25
N ALA A 445 9.04 3.07 22.42
CA ALA A 445 7.73 3.64 22.13
C ALA A 445 7.54 4.08 20.67
N PHE A 446 8.61 4.28 19.92
CA PHE A 446 8.57 4.81 18.55
C PHE A 446 8.89 3.74 17.53
N MET A 447 8.04 3.65 16.48
CA MET A 447 8.21 2.76 15.33
C MET A 447 7.96 3.55 14.06
N PHE A 448 8.70 3.23 13.01
CA PHE A 448 8.57 3.84 11.70
C PHE A 448 8.65 2.81 10.59
N GLY A 449 8.01 3.12 9.48
CA GLY A 449 8.12 2.40 8.22
C GLY A 449 8.17 3.39 7.07
N ILE A 450 9.06 3.18 6.11
CA ILE A 450 9.21 4.00 4.92
C ILE A 450 9.26 3.08 3.71
N GLY A 451 8.39 3.31 2.76
CA GLY A 451 8.32 2.54 1.51
C GLY A 451 8.46 3.43 0.30
N LEU A 452 9.10 2.90 -0.73
CA LEU A 452 9.17 3.45 -2.08
C LEU A 452 8.92 2.33 -3.07
N ALA A 453 8.07 2.57 -4.06
CA ALA A 453 7.84 1.61 -5.13
C ALA A 453 7.73 2.30 -6.49
N TYR A 454 8.22 1.60 -7.50
CA TYR A 454 8.05 1.92 -8.91
C TYR A 454 7.40 0.75 -9.62
N ASN A 455 6.38 1.00 -10.43
CA ASN A 455 5.68 0.01 -11.22
C ASN A 455 5.55 0.52 -12.67
N GLY A 456 6.33 -0.07 -13.58
CA GLY A 456 6.29 0.23 -15.00
C GLY A 456 5.51 -0.85 -15.76
N ILE A 457 4.44 -0.46 -16.42
CA ILE A 457 3.59 -1.34 -17.21
C ILE A 457 3.64 -0.91 -18.67
N THR A 458 4.17 -1.77 -19.52
CA THR A 458 4.11 -1.63 -20.96
C THR A 458 3.00 -2.53 -21.47
N GLY A 459 1.92 -1.94 -21.97
CA GLY A 459 0.76 -2.70 -22.46
C GLY A 459 1.07 -3.52 -23.69
N VAL A 460 0.24 -4.53 -23.94
CA VAL A 460 0.34 -5.40 -25.12
C VAL A 460 0.00 -4.64 -26.42
N MET A 461 -0.85 -3.61 -26.33
CA MET A 461 -0.99 -2.66 -27.43
C MET A 461 0.21 -1.70 -27.48
N LYS A 462 0.71 -1.46 -28.70
CA LYS A 462 1.71 -0.41 -28.95
C LYS A 462 1.18 0.93 -28.42
N GLU A 463 2.07 1.81 -27.95
CA GLU A 463 1.77 3.12 -27.35
C GLU A 463 1.04 3.09 -25.98
N SER A 464 0.50 1.97 -25.57
CA SER A 464 -0.09 1.84 -24.23
C SER A 464 1.00 1.69 -23.16
N LYS A 465 0.98 2.60 -22.15
CA LYS A 465 1.99 2.64 -21.08
C LYS A 465 1.39 3.24 -19.80
N ARG A 466 1.81 2.69 -18.66
CA ARG A 466 1.50 3.22 -17.34
C ARG A 466 2.73 3.12 -16.44
N ASP A 467 3.22 4.23 -15.97
CA ASP A 467 4.30 4.33 -14.98
C ASP A 467 3.73 4.87 -13.67
N ASN A 468 4.00 4.17 -12.59
CA ASN A 468 3.53 4.57 -11.27
C ASN A 468 4.70 4.62 -10.28
N ILE A 469 4.83 5.73 -9.58
CA ILE A 469 5.77 5.92 -8.47
C ILE A 469 4.95 6.17 -7.21
N SER A 470 5.18 5.37 -6.19
CA SER A 470 4.51 5.53 -4.89
C SER A 470 5.50 5.58 -3.73
N GLY A 471 5.16 6.34 -2.71
CA GLY A 471 5.92 6.44 -1.47
C GLY A 471 4.99 6.48 -0.27
N ASN A 472 5.43 5.90 0.84
CA ASN A 472 4.70 5.98 2.11
C ASN A 472 5.63 6.17 3.30
N ILE A 473 5.10 6.80 4.33
CA ILE A 473 5.72 6.96 5.64
C ILE A 473 4.70 6.61 6.70
N ASP A 474 5.01 5.61 7.51
CA ASP A 474 4.19 5.15 8.63
C ASP A 474 4.92 5.43 9.93
N LEU A 475 4.35 6.24 10.81
CA LEU A 475 4.90 6.55 12.12
C LEU A 475 3.95 6.08 13.20
N THR A 476 4.46 5.44 14.24
CA THR A 476 3.69 5.03 15.40
C THR A 476 4.44 5.41 16.67
N TYR A 477 3.77 6.12 17.57
CA TYR A 477 4.29 6.47 18.89
C TYR A 477 3.34 6.00 19.99
N ARG A 478 3.85 5.26 20.96
CA ARG A 478 3.09 4.72 22.09
C ARG A 478 3.49 5.43 23.39
N LEU A 479 2.52 6.01 24.05
CA LEU A 479 2.73 6.70 25.33
C LEU A 479 1.72 6.20 26.36
N LYS A 480 2.13 5.31 27.25
CA LYS A 480 1.26 4.70 28.28
C LYS A 480 -0.01 4.09 27.65
N LYS A 481 -1.15 4.75 27.81
CA LYS A 481 -2.47 4.33 27.32
C LYS A 481 -2.83 4.93 25.97
N PHE A 482 -1.98 5.80 25.41
CA PHE A 482 -2.16 6.43 24.12
C PHE A 482 -1.30 5.77 23.05
N GLN A 483 -1.84 5.68 21.84
CA GLN A 483 -1.11 5.38 20.64
C GLN A 483 -1.44 6.44 19.59
N PHE A 484 -0.40 7.05 19.05
CA PHE A 484 -0.47 8.01 17.97
C PHE A 484 0.09 7.35 16.71
N MET A 485 -0.63 7.43 15.61
CA MET A 485 -0.19 6.93 14.31
C MET A 485 -0.36 8.03 13.28
N ASN A 486 0.63 8.18 12.44
CA ASN A 486 0.55 9.02 11.26
C ASN A 486 0.92 8.17 10.04
N LYS A 487 0.14 8.27 8.98
CA LYS A 487 0.35 7.60 7.71
C LYS A 487 0.30 8.62 6.59
N PHE A 488 1.40 8.80 5.93
CA PHE A 488 1.52 9.61 4.72
C PHE A 488 1.70 8.69 3.52
N ASP A 489 0.87 8.84 2.51
CA ASP A 489 0.96 8.12 1.24
C ASP A 489 1.02 9.12 0.09
N MET A 490 1.88 8.87 -0.90
CA MET A 490 1.98 9.64 -2.14
C MET A 490 2.01 8.68 -3.32
N ASN A 491 1.30 9.03 -4.39
CA ASN A 491 1.20 8.23 -5.59
C ASN A 491 1.20 9.16 -6.82
N ASN A 492 2.07 8.91 -7.79
CA ASN A 492 2.09 9.61 -9.07
C ASN A 492 2.02 8.59 -10.19
N THR A 493 1.04 8.73 -11.07
CA THR A 493 0.83 7.87 -12.23
C THR A 493 0.91 8.68 -13.51
N ASP A 494 1.83 8.31 -14.39
CA ASP A 494 1.89 8.77 -15.77
C ASP A 494 1.31 7.72 -16.69
N SER A 495 0.40 8.11 -17.58
CA SER A 495 -0.29 7.23 -18.52
C SER A 495 -0.16 7.71 -19.95
N LYS A 496 -0.14 6.75 -20.88
CA LYS A 496 -0.23 6.99 -22.33
C LYS A 496 -1.15 5.96 -22.94
N ASP A 497 -2.15 6.42 -23.68
CA ASP A 497 -3.12 5.58 -24.39
C ASP A 497 -2.83 5.53 -25.88
N PRO A 498 -3.14 4.40 -26.54
CA PRO A 498 -3.08 4.29 -27.99
C PRO A 498 -4.02 5.29 -28.66
N ILE A 499 -3.57 5.93 -29.72
CA ILE A 499 -4.40 6.88 -30.50
C ILE A 499 -5.40 6.13 -31.39
N VAL A 500 -4.99 4.97 -31.89
CA VAL A 500 -5.82 4.10 -32.72
C VAL A 500 -6.33 2.95 -31.88
N ALA A 501 -7.64 2.86 -31.72
CA ALA A 501 -8.27 1.79 -30.95
C ALA A 501 -8.05 0.42 -31.61
N PHE A 502 -8.02 -0.64 -30.81
CA PHE A 502 -7.89 -2.02 -31.31
C PHE A 502 -9.03 -2.39 -32.27
N SER A 503 -10.24 -1.89 -32.04
CA SER A 503 -11.40 -2.08 -32.90
C SER A 503 -11.16 -1.61 -34.33
N GLN A 504 -10.43 -0.50 -34.53
CA GLN A 504 -10.12 0.00 -35.88
C GLN A 504 -9.25 -0.96 -36.69
N TYR A 505 -8.39 -1.73 -36.01
CA TYR A 505 -7.65 -2.81 -36.67
C TYR A 505 -8.52 -4.04 -36.90
N ALA A 506 -9.49 -4.32 -36.03
CA ALA A 506 -10.44 -5.41 -36.21
C ALA A 506 -11.43 -5.13 -37.37
N ASP A 507 -11.77 -3.85 -37.59
CA ASP A 507 -12.65 -3.41 -38.68
C ASP A 507 -11.94 -3.38 -40.04
N ALA A 508 -10.61 -3.36 -40.06
CA ALA A 508 -9.84 -3.39 -41.29
C ALA A 508 -9.96 -4.77 -41.97
N ASN A 509 -10.48 -4.76 -43.20
CA ASN A 509 -10.76 -6.00 -43.91
C ASN A 509 -9.48 -6.70 -44.43
N PRO A 510 -9.45 -8.04 -44.45
CA PRO A 510 -8.26 -8.82 -44.77
C PRO A 510 -7.84 -8.74 -46.24
N TYR A 511 -8.68 -8.25 -47.12
CA TYR A 511 -8.36 -8.03 -48.53
C TYR A 511 -7.61 -6.72 -48.81
N TYR A 512 -7.38 -5.88 -47.82
CA TYR A 512 -6.55 -4.67 -47.96
C TYR A 512 -5.10 -4.95 -47.64
N THR A 513 -4.18 -4.33 -48.40
CA THR A 513 -2.73 -4.39 -48.17
C THR A 513 -2.33 -3.35 -47.08
N LYS A 514 -1.31 -3.69 -46.30
CA LYS A 514 -0.74 -2.78 -45.30
C LYS A 514 0.06 -1.64 -45.90
N TYR A 515 0.71 -1.91 -47.03
CA TYR A 515 1.63 -1.01 -47.70
C TYR A 515 1.31 -1.01 -49.20
N ASN A 516 1.56 0.13 -49.83
CA ASN A 516 1.51 0.24 -51.28
C ASN A 516 2.72 -0.48 -51.95
N GLU A 517 2.80 -0.45 -53.26
CA GLU A 517 3.87 -1.08 -54.03
C GLU A 517 5.26 -0.49 -53.70
N ASN A 518 5.33 0.74 -53.22
CA ASN A 518 6.57 1.40 -52.78
C ASN A 518 6.94 1.09 -51.31
N GLY A 519 6.15 0.30 -50.58
CA GLY A 519 6.36 -0.01 -49.17
C GLY A 519 5.92 1.11 -48.21
N GLU A 520 5.14 2.06 -48.69
CA GLU A 520 4.63 3.18 -47.89
C GLU A 520 3.24 2.86 -47.32
N VAL A 521 2.92 3.43 -46.18
CA VAL A 521 1.59 3.37 -45.56
C VAL A 521 0.72 4.49 -46.12
N GLU A 522 -0.27 4.11 -46.92
CA GLU A 522 -1.23 5.07 -47.45
C GLU A 522 -2.22 5.54 -46.40
N ARG A 523 -2.78 6.75 -46.58
CA ARG A 523 -3.77 7.34 -45.69
C ARG A 523 -5.05 6.51 -45.61
N TRP A 524 -5.46 5.95 -46.76
CA TRP A 524 -6.69 5.21 -46.94
C TRP A 524 -6.39 3.82 -47.47
N LEU A 525 -7.09 2.80 -46.95
CA LEU A 525 -7.13 1.46 -47.49
C LEU A 525 -8.00 1.43 -48.78
N GLU A 526 -9.08 2.24 -48.76
CA GLU A 526 -9.94 2.49 -49.89
C GLU A 526 -10.62 3.86 -49.72
N TYR A 527 -10.63 4.68 -50.77
CA TYR A 527 -11.28 5.98 -50.73
C TYR A 527 -12.02 6.22 -52.05
N THR A 528 -13.35 6.10 -52.00
CA THR A 528 -14.28 6.39 -53.09
C THR A 528 -15.41 7.23 -52.53
N ASP A 529 -16.33 7.68 -53.39
CA ASP A 529 -17.54 8.42 -52.96
C ASP A 529 -18.42 7.57 -52.02
N TYR A 530 -18.34 6.25 -52.10
CA TYR A 530 -19.21 5.31 -51.37
C TYR A 530 -18.50 4.46 -50.32
N ILE A 531 -17.18 4.33 -50.40
CA ILE A 531 -16.40 3.52 -49.48
C ILE A 531 -15.23 4.37 -48.97
N LYS A 532 -15.18 4.60 -47.65
CA LYS A 532 -14.11 5.33 -47.00
C LYS A 532 -13.55 4.44 -45.89
N ALA A 533 -12.49 3.72 -46.20
CA ALA A 533 -11.80 2.84 -45.26
C ALA A 533 -10.46 3.47 -44.84
N ALA A 534 -10.38 3.98 -43.65
CA ALA A 534 -9.17 4.57 -43.09
C ALA A 534 -8.09 3.52 -42.85
N ASN A 535 -6.84 3.87 -43.06
CA ASN A 535 -5.73 3.00 -42.71
C ASN A 535 -5.31 3.24 -41.25
N PRO A 536 -5.52 2.27 -40.35
CA PRO A 536 -5.16 2.46 -38.94
C PRO A 536 -3.65 2.65 -38.73
N LEU A 537 -2.81 2.04 -39.58
CA LEU A 537 -1.35 2.23 -39.51
C LEU A 537 -0.93 3.65 -39.87
N TYR A 538 -1.68 4.32 -40.77
CA TYR A 538 -1.39 5.71 -41.12
C TYR A 538 -1.65 6.63 -39.92
N ASN A 539 -2.81 6.50 -39.27
CA ASN A 539 -3.16 7.30 -38.09
C ASN A 539 -2.19 7.03 -36.93
N ALA A 540 -1.76 5.78 -36.73
CA ALA A 540 -0.81 5.42 -35.70
C ALA A 540 0.60 6.02 -35.89
N LYS A 541 0.96 6.42 -37.13
CA LYS A 541 2.24 7.05 -37.46
C LYS A 541 2.25 8.57 -37.24
N GLN A 542 1.08 9.18 -37.06
CA GLN A 542 0.99 10.62 -36.85
C GLN A 542 1.55 10.99 -35.45
N ASN A 543 1.93 12.27 -35.28
CA ASN A 543 2.43 12.80 -34.00
C ASN A 543 1.31 13.05 -32.97
N SER A 544 0.19 12.34 -33.10
CA SER A 544 -0.93 12.37 -32.16
C SER A 544 -0.56 11.70 -30.84
N TYR A 545 -1.14 12.16 -29.72
CA TYR A 545 -0.94 11.55 -28.39
C TYR A 545 -2.18 11.71 -27.52
N ASN A 546 -2.32 10.77 -26.58
CA ASN A 546 -3.25 10.83 -25.46
C ASN A 546 -2.49 10.42 -24.21
N LYS A 547 -2.33 11.36 -23.27
CA LYS A 547 -1.54 11.15 -22.05
C LYS A 547 -2.24 11.73 -20.84
N GLY A 548 -1.97 11.14 -19.69
CA GLY A 548 -2.51 11.58 -18.41
C GLY A 548 -1.44 11.54 -17.31
N ASN A 549 -1.60 12.41 -16.33
CA ASN A 549 -0.88 12.39 -15.08
C ASN A 549 -1.87 12.45 -13.93
N ASN A 550 -1.70 11.60 -12.93
CA ASN A 550 -2.50 11.61 -11.71
C ASN A 550 -1.56 11.60 -10.50
N LEU A 551 -1.49 12.73 -9.81
CA LEU A 551 -0.77 12.90 -8.54
C LEU A 551 -1.77 12.88 -7.39
N SER A 552 -1.60 11.95 -6.47
CA SER A 552 -2.40 11.87 -5.23
C SER A 552 -1.47 11.79 -4.02
N TRP A 553 -1.82 12.48 -2.95
CA TRP A 553 -1.18 12.30 -1.65
C TRP A 553 -2.20 12.43 -0.54
N SER A 554 -1.98 11.66 0.52
CA SER A 554 -2.85 11.66 1.70
C SER A 554 -2.03 11.66 2.99
N ASP A 555 -2.53 12.36 3.99
CA ASP A 555 -1.99 12.37 5.35
C ASP A 555 -3.11 11.98 6.33
N LYS A 556 -2.86 10.92 7.10
CA LYS A 556 -3.84 10.30 7.97
C LYS A 556 -3.29 10.24 9.38
N PHE A 557 -3.96 10.89 10.32
CA PHE A 557 -3.58 10.92 11.73
C PHE A 557 -4.61 10.17 12.58
N ILE A 558 -4.13 9.23 13.40
CA ILE A 558 -4.95 8.35 14.22
C ILE A 558 -4.48 8.44 15.66
N VAL A 559 -5.41 8.68 16.57
CA VAL A 559 -5.18 8.65 18.02
C VAL A 559 -6.02 7.56 18.63
N GLU A 560 -5.41 6.64 19.34
CA GLU A 560 -6.08 5.64 20.14
C GLU A 560 -5.79 5.86 21.63
N TYR A 561 -6.83 5.83 22.45
CA TYR A 561 -6.74 5.91 23.91
C TYR A 561 -7.45 4.73 24.54
N THR A 562 -6.71 3.93 25.32
CA THR A 562 -7.22 2.75 26.02
C THR A 562 -7.10 2.96 27.54
N PRO A 563 -8.06 3.67 28.16
CA PRO A 563 -8.01 3.95 29.60
C PRO A 563 -8.03 2.67 30.47
N VAL A 564 -8.81 1.69 30.03
CA VAL A 564 -8.89 0.34 30.60
C VAL A 564 -9.00 -0.67 29.47
N PRO A 565 -8.60 -1.94 29.66
CA PRO A 565 -8.60 -2.96 28.60
C PRO A 565 -9.95 -3.17 27.90
N THR A 566 -11.04 -2.85 28.58
CA THR A 566 -12.42 -3.00 28.07
C THR A 566 -12.93 -1.80 27.30
N LEU A 567 -12.24 -0.64 27.34
CA LEU A 567 -12.69 0.60 26.72
C LEU A 567 -11.60 1.19 25.83
N LYS A 568 -11.93 1.40 24.56
CA LYS A 568 -11.05 2.01 23.57
C LYS A 568 -11.75 3.19 22.91
N LEU A 569 -11.09 4.34 22.88
CA LEU A 569 -11.50 5.51 22.13
C LEU A 569 -10.52 5.67 20.96
N ARG A 570 -11.04 5.95 19.79
CA ARG A 570 -10.24 6.23 18.61
C ARG A 570 -10.76 7.48 17.92
N ALA A 571 -9.85 8.37 17.56
CA ALA A 571 -10.11 9.49 16.68
C ALA A 571 -9.23 9.37 15.45
N ARG A 572 -9.79 9.61 14.26
CA ARG A 572 -9.10 9.58 12.99
C ARG A 572 -9.34 10.87 12.22
N PHE A 573 -8.29 11.42 11.62
CA PHE A 573 -8.34 12.59 10.76
C PHE A 573 -7.58 12.27 9.49
N GLY A 574 -8.17 12.52 8.34
CA GLY A 574 -7.58 12.28 7.04
C GLY A 574 -7.70 13.52 6.15
N PHE A 575 -6.66 13.77 5.39
CA PHE A 575 -6.66 14.72 4.28
C PHE A 575 -6.10 14.02 3.04
N THR A 576 -6.80 14.14 1.92
CA THR A 576 -6.36 13.62 0.63
C THR A 576 -6.43 14.72 -0.41
N HIS A 577 -5.35 14.93 -1.14
CA HIS A 577 -5.28 15.80 -2.30
C HIS A 577 -5.02 14.97 -3.54
N GLN A 578 -5.77 15.24 -4.61
CA GLN A 578 -5.57 14.62 -5.92
C GLN A 578 -5.58 15.68 -7.00
N SER A 579 -4.64 15.57 -7.94
CA SER A 579 -4.55 16.41 -9.14
C SER A 579 -4.41 15.50 -10.35
N THR A 580 -5.40 15.52 -11.23
CA THR A 580 -5.43 14.73 -12.47
C THR A 580 -5.37 15.68 -13.65
N GLN A 581 -4.47 15.42 -14.58
CA GLN A 581 -4.36 16.12 -15.85
C GLN A 581 -4.49 15.10 -16.98
N ALA A 582 -5.37 15.40 -17.94
CA ALA A 582 -5.53 14.64 -19.18
C ALA A 582 -5.29 15.57 -20.36
N GLU A 583 -4.48 15.11 -21.31
CA GLU A 583 -4.08 15.87 -22.49
C GLU A 583 -4.11 14.98 -23.71
N ALA A 584 -4.86 15.39 -24.73
CA ALA A 584 -4.95 14.68 -25.99
C ALA A 584 -4.71 15.64 -27.17
N PHE A 585 -3.91 15.22 -28.13
CA PHE A 585 -3.69 15.90 -29.40
C PHE A 585 -3.89 14.95 -30.55
N TYR A 586 -4.66 15.38 -31.53
CA TYR A 586 -4.86 14.67 -32.78
C TYR A 586 -4.36 15.50 -33.94
N SER A 587 -3.44 14.91 -34.70
CA SER A 587 -2.81 15.56 -35.85
C SER A 587 -3.82 15.99 -36.92
N PRO A 588 -3.67 17.15 -37.57
CA PRO A 588 -4.52 17.58 -38.70
C PRO A 588 -4.47 16.60 -39.88
N LEU A 589 -3.49 15.72 -39.92
CA LEU A 589 -3.35 14.67 -40.94
C LEU A 589 -4.16 13.42 -40.66
N ASP A 590 -4.66 13.26 -39.43
CA ASP A 590 -5.50 12.10 -39.07
C ASP A 590 -6.73 12.01 -39.99
N THR A 591 -7.11 10.78 -40.35
CA THR A 591 -8.23 10.53 -41.26
C THR A 591 -9.56 11.04 -40.75
N ARG A 592 -9.73 11.21 -39.44
CA ARG A 592 -10.94 11.78 -38.82
C ARG A 592 -11.26 13.21 -39.30
N PHE A 593 -10.24 13.96 -39.76
CA PHE A 593 -10.39 15.32 -40.25
C PHE A 593 -10.46 15.38 -41.79
N ALA A 594 -10.73 14.29 -42.46
CA ALA A 594 -10.74 14.25 -43.93
C ALA A 594 -11.75 15.21 -44.56
N GLU A 595 -12.94 15.29 -43.92
CA GLU A 595 -14.05 16.12 -44.38
C GLU A 595 -14.18 17.45 -43.62
N THR A 596 -13.25 17.74 -42.70
CA THR A 596 -13.22 18.97 -41.93
C THR A 596 -12.50 20.06 -42.75
N ASP A 597 -12.95 21.29 -42.63
CA ASP A 597 -12.28 22.45 -43.25
C ASP A 597 -10.84 22.55 -42.81
N PHE A 598 -9.98 22.95 -43.70
CA PHE A 598 -8.53 23.01 -43.45
C PHE A 598 -8.17 23.82 -42.20
N SER A 599 -8.89 24.92 -41.95
CA SER A 599 -8.72 25.82 -40.81
C SER A 599 -9.12 25.20 -39.46
N GLU A 600 -9.81 24.06 -39.45
CA GLU A 600 -10.33 23.38 -38.26
C GLU A 600 -9.70 22.01 -38.04
N ARG A 601 -8.81 21.55 -38.93
CA ARG A 601 -8.15 20.25 -38.81
C ARG A 601 -7.19 20.20 -37.66
N GLY A 602 -7.16 19.03 -37.01
CA GLY A 602 -6.38 18.83 -35.80
C GLY A 602 -7.12 19.32 -34.56
N SER A 603 -6.97 18.64 -33.47
CA SER A 603 -7.59 19.02 -32.21
C SER A 603 -6.68 18.78 -31.02
N TYR A 604 -6.80 19.67 -30.04
CA TYR A 604 -6.15 19.56 -28.76
C TYR A 604 -7.19 19.66 -27.64
N GLY A 605 -7.12 18.78 -26.66
CA GLY A 605 -7.93 18.81 -25.46
C GLY A 605 -7.05 18.79 -24.22
N ASN A 606 -7.40 19.59 -23.24
CA ASN A 606 -6.78 19.57 -21.92
C ASN A 606 -7.87 19.61 -20.85
N THR A 607 -7.77 18.74 -19.86
CA THR A 607 -8.64 18.72 -18.69
C THR A 607 -7.77 18.58 -17.44
N GLU A 608 -7.96 19.47 -16.47
CA GLU A 608 -7.31 19.44 -15.18
C GLU A 608 -8.39 19.36 -14.09
N THR A 609 -8.29 18.35 -13.23
CA THR A 609 -9.18 18.16 -12.08
C THR A 609 -8.35 18.14 -10.81
N GLN A 610 -8.74 18.94 -9.82
CA GLN A 610 -8.15 18.95 -8.50
C GLN A 610 -9.22 18.67 -7.47
N SER A 611 -8.94 17.78 -6.53
CA SER A 611 -9.85 17.47 -5.43
C SER A 611 -9.13 17.46 -4.09
N ASN A 612 -9.84 17.93 -3.06
CA ASN A 612 -9.42 17.92 -1.67
C ASN A 612 -10.51 17.23 -0.84
N LYS A 613 -10.14 16.15 -0.16
CA LYS A 613 -11.05 15.40 0.72
C LYS A 613 -10.57 15.51 2.16
N TYR A 614 -11.48 15.85 3.04
CA TYR A 614 -11.27 15.91 4.49
C TYR A 614 -12.14 14.86 5.15
N GLU A 615 -11.58 14.10 6.07
CA GLU A 615 -12.29 13.04 6.78
C GLU A 615 -12.03 13.14 8.28
N GLY A 616 -13.07 12.95 9.07
CA GLY A 616 -12.99 12.90 10.53
C GLY A 616 -13.87 11.77 11.06
N GLU A 617 -13.32 10.97 11.96
CA GLU A 617 -14.07 9.90 12.61
C GLU A 617 -13.72 9.83 14.09
N PHE A 618 -14.74 9.57 14.89
CA PHE A 618 -14.59 9.23 16.29
C PHE A 618 -15.32 7.93 16.58
N THR A 619 -14.66 6.98 17.27
CA THR A 619 -15.27 5.73 17.72
C THR A 619 -14.95 5.46 19.19
N LEU A 620 -15.96 4.99 19.91
CA LEU A 620 -15.88 4.46 21.26
C LEU A 620 -16.25 2.98 21.19
N THR A 621 -15.35 2.11 21.61
CA THR A 621 -15.58 0.67 21.67
C THR A 621 -15.50 0.20 23.11
N TYR A 622 -16.57 -0.44 23.59
CA TYR A 622 -16.61 -1.11 24.88
C TYR A 622 -16.78 -2.61 24.66
N ALA A 623 -15.82 -3.43 25.12
CA ALA A 623 -15.85 -4.88 25.00
C ALA A 623 -15.58 -5.53 26.35
N LYS A 624 -16.48 -6.41 26.83
CA LYS A 624 -16.34 -7.12 28.09
C LYS A 624 -16.89 -8.52 28.02
N VAL A 625 -16.13 -9.47 28.53
CA VAL A 625 -16.59 -10.85 28.76
C VAL A 625 -16.98 -10.99 30.22
N LEU A 626 -18.21 -11.43 30.49
CA LEU A 626 -18.74 -11.69 31.82
C LEU A 626 -18.91 -13.19 32.02
N LYS A 627 -18.37 -13.71 33.12
CA LYS A 627 -18.47 -15.14 33.52
C LYS A 627 -18.01 -16.12 32.43
N GLU A 628 -17.05 -15.69 31.57
CA GLU A 628 -16.48 -16.48 30.46
C GLU A 628 -17.49 -16.95 29.38
N VAL A 629 -18.76 -16.61 29.50
CA VAL A 629 -19.87 -17.04 28.66
C VAL A 629 -20.52 -15.87 27.92
N HIS A 630 -20.74 -14.73 28.59
CA HIS A 630 -21.45 -13.60 27.99
C HIS A 630 -20.47 -12.56 27.45
N GLN A 631 -20.51 -12.30 26.15
CA GLN A 631 -19.70 -11.30 25.50
C GLN A 631 -20.54 -10.05 25.15
N PHE A 632 -20.16 -8.91 25.71
CA PHE A 632 -20.75 -7.60 25.39
C PHE A 632 -19.77 -6.84 24.49
N ASN A 633 -20.26 -6.35 23.37
CA ASN A 633 -19.50 -5.45 22.50
C ASN A 633 -20.40 -4.33 22.02
N ILE A 634 -20.03 -3.09 22.36
CA ILE A 634 -20.76 -1.88 21.99
C ILE A 634 -19.79 -0.97 21.26
N VAL A 635 -20.17 -0.52 20.07
CA VAL A 635 -19.43 0.46 19.28
C VAL A 635 -20.35 1.64 19.02
N LEU A 636 -19.90 2.84 19.41
CA LEU A 636 -20.54 4.11 19.12
C LEU A 636 -19.56 4.94 18.31
N GLY A 637 -20.02 5.56 17.24
CA GLY A 637 -19.14 6.36 16.41
C GLY A 637 -19.87 7.40 15.58
N GLY A 638 -19.10 8.30 15.00
CA GLY A 638 -19.54 9.28 14.04
C GLY A 638 -18.46 9.53 13.01
N TYR A 639 -18.88 9.71 11.76
CA TYR A 639 -18.04 9.99 10.61
C TYR A 639 -18.51 11.26 9.93
N LEU A 640 -17.57 12.10 9.53
CA LEU A 640 -17.80 13.31 8.75
C LEU A 640 -16.79 13.34 7.61
N SER A 641 -17.25 13.70 6.41
CA SER A 641 -16.35 13.96 5.28
C SER A 641 -16.80 15.17 4.50
N ALA A 642 -15.85 15.86 3.90
CA ALA A 642 -16.08 16.96 2.96
C ALA A 642 -15.16 16.78 1.76
N LEU A 643 -15.72 16.92 0.56
CA LEU A 643 -15.02 16.87 -0.71
C LEU A 643 -15.20 18.20 -1.44
N GLU A 644 -14.11 18.80 -1.83
CA GLU A 644 -14.08 19.91 -2.77
C GLU A 644 -13.38 19.44 -4.04
N ALA A 645 -14.06 19.49 -5.19
CA ALA A 645 -13.48 19.18 -6.49
C ALA A 645 -13.63 20.38 -7.43
N LYS A 646 -12.58 20.65 -8.20
CA LYS A 646 -12.53 21.67 -9.25
C LYS A 646 -12.05 21.01 -10.52
N SER A 647 -12.77 21.20 -11.61
CA SER A 647 -12.38 20.73 -12.92
C SER A 647 -12.41 21.89 -13.90
N GLN A 648 -11.36 22.01 -14.68
CA GLN A 648 -11.26 22.99 -15.76
C GLN A 648 -10.69 22.32 -16.99
N GLY A 649 -11.15 22.77 -18.16
CA GLY A 649 -10.67 22.20 -19.41
C GLY A 649 -11.07 23.04 -20.60
N TYR A 650 -10.41 22.79 -21.72
CA TYR A 650 -10.73 23.38 -23.00
C TYR A 650 -10.32 22.45 -24.13
N SER A 651 -10.97 22.64 -25.27
CA SER A 651 -10.57 22.04 -26.54
C SER A 651 -10.23 23.13 -27.52
N ALA A 652 -9.26 22.90 -28.37
CA ALA A 652 -8.84 23.82 -29.44
C ALA A 652 -8.69 23.06 -30.74
N ILE A 653 -8.97 23.70 -31.87
CA ILE A 653 -8.94 23.12 -33.21
C ILE A 653 -8.15 23.98 -34.19
N GLY A 654 -7.84 23.41 -35.37
CA GLY A 654 -7.18 24.11 -36.45
C GLY A 654 -5.66 24.25 -36.20
N PHE A 655 -4.95 23.16 -36.36
CA PHE A 655 -3.49 23.11 -36.18
C PHE A 655 -2.78 23.06 -37.52
N PRO A 656 -1.61 23.70 -37.65
CA PRO A 656 -0.74 23.54 -38.80
C PRO A 656 -0.22 22.10 -38.92
N VAL A 657 0.09 21.68 -40.15
CA VAL A 657 0.72 20.38 -40.41
C VAL A 657 2.18 20.42 -39.91
N GLY A 658 2.62 19.34 -39.24
CA GLY A 658 3.96 19.18 -38.66
C GLY A 658 3.94 19.04 -37.15
N ASP A 659 5.05 19.41 -36.48
CA ASP A 659 5.23 19.23 -35.03
C ASP A 659 4.60 20.35 -34.17
N PHE A 660 3.55 21.01 -34.65
CA PHE A 660 2.86 22.12 -33.99
C PHE A 660 1.78 21.59 -33.04
N THR A 661 2.19 20.93 -31.97
CA THR A 661 1.26 20.26 -31.03
C THR A 661 0.86 21.11 -29.82
N LEU A 662 1.42 22.30 -29.65
CA LEU A 662 1.10 23.19 -28.53
C LEU A 662 -0.21 23.96 -28.79
N PRO A 663 -1.05 24.17 -27.76
CA PRO A 663 -2.32 24.89 -27.89
C PRO A 663 -2.21 26.28 -28.49
N SER A 664 -1.04 26.92 -28.36
CA SER A 664 -0.79 28.25 -28.94
C SER A 664 -0.77 28.29 -30.47
N PHE A 665 -0.73 27.13 -31.13
CA PHE A 665 -0.80 27.01 -32.59
C PHE A 665 -2.21 26.78 -33.12
N ALA A 666 -3.18 26.57 -32.21
CA ALA A 666 -4.58 26.38 -32.59
C ALA A 666 -5.17 27.67 -33.21
N ASN A 667 -6.03 27.51 -34.18
CA ASN A 667 -6.74 28.58 -34.84
C ASN A 667 -7.90 29.13 -33.98
N SER A 668 -8.69 28.22 -33.37
CA SER A 668 -9.88 28.60 -32.63
C SER A 668 -10.29 27.51 -31.59
N TYR A 669 -11.33 27.81 -30.82
CA TYR A 669 -12.15 26.80 -30.14
C TYR A 669 -13.12 26.17 -31.14
N PRO A 670 -13.62 24.93 -30.87
CA PRO A 670 -14.74 24.36 -31.62
C PRO A 670 -15.95 25.28 -31.59
N ASP A 671 -16.81 25.23 -32.62
CA ASP A 671 -18.02 26.02 -32.69
C ASP A 671 -18.88 25.90 -31.42
N GLY A 672 -19.22 27.05 -30.82
CA GLY A 672 -19.89 27.12 -29.52
C GLY A 672 -19.08 26.66 -28.32
N GLY A 673 -17.80 26.31 -28.53
CA GLY A 673 -16.88 25.88 -27.47
C GLY A 673 -16.30 27.06 -26.69
N SER A 674 -16.07 26.83 -25.40
CA SER A 674 -15.36 27.76 -24.50
C SER A 674 -14.64 26.95 -23.41
N PRO A 675 -13.65 27.54 -22.73
CA PRO A 675 -13.08 26.91 -21.55
C PRO A 675 -14.15 26.57 -20.52
N ALA A 676 -14.21 25.31 -20.11
CA ALA A 676 -15.14 24.84 -19.11
C ALA A 676 -14.53 24.95 -17.70
N TYR A 677 -15.36 25.32 -16.73
CA TYR A 677 -14.99 25.32 -15.32
C TYR A 677 -16.15 24.78 -14.50
N ASN A 678 -15.87 23.79 -13.65
CA ASN A 678 -16.84 23.20 -12.74
C ASN A 678 -16.26 23.12 -11.33
N ARG A 679 -17.11 23.33 -10.31
CA ARG A 679 -16.75 23.22 -8.91
C ARG A 679 -17.84 22.47 -8.16
N LYS A 680 -17.45 21.38 -7.49
CA LYS A 680 -18.35 20.53 -6.72
C LYS A 680 -17.95 20.56 -5.24
N TYR A 681 -18.95 20.64 -4.36
CA TYR A 681 -18.81 20.48 -2.92
C TYR A 681 -19.77 19.41 -2.45
N ASP A 682 -19.23 18.41 -1.77
CA ASP A 682 -20.01 17.37 -1.11
C ASP A 682 -19.65 17.31 0.36
N THR A 683 -20.67 17.24 1.22
CA THR A 683 -20.48 16.98 2.65
C THR A 683 -21.33 15.78 3.06
N PHE A 684 -20.73 14.88 3.79
CA PHE A 684 -21.38 13.67 4.27
C PHE A 684 -21.16 13.51 5.78
N GLY A 685 -22.21 13.14 6.51
CA GLY A 685 -22.12 12.87 7.92
C GLY A 685 -22.95 11.65 8.30
N GLU A 686 -22.37 10.75 9.07
CA GLU A 686 -23.01 9.51 9.51
C GLU A 686 -22.79 9.25 10.99
N ARG A 687 -23.79 8.66 11.67
CA ARG A 687 -23.70 8.17 13.05
C ARG A 687 -23.75 6.65 13.02
N VAL A 688 -22.74 6.02 13.59
CA VAL A 688 -22.67 4.56 13.70
C VAL A 688 -22.98 4.18 15.15
N CYS A 689 -24.00 3.36 15.35
CA CYS A 689 -24.31 2.72 16.62
C CYS A 689 -24.47 1.23 16.38
N ASP A 690 -23.51 0.43 16.85
CA ASP A 690 -23.58 -1.03 16.80
C ASP A 690 -23.45 -1.61 18.21
N TRP A 691 -24.45 -2.39 18.61
CA TRP A 691 -24.43 -3.11 19.88
C TRP A 691 -24.75 -4.58 19.63
N LYS A 692 -24.03 -5.46 20.30
CA LYS A 692 -24.23 -6.89 20.20
C LYS A 692 -24.04 -7.56 21.55
N LEU A 693 -25.01 -8.39 21.90
CA LEU A 693 -24.95 -9.31 23.02
C LEU A 693 -24.80 -10.71 22.45
N CYS A 694 -23.66 -11.37 22.68
CA CYS A 694 -23.50 -12.81 22.43
C CYS A 694 -23.74 -13.52 23.77
N LEU A 695 -24.80 -14.32 23.85
CA LEU A 695 -25.15 -15.17 24.99
C LEU A 695 -24.45 -16.53 24.86
#